data_b595a96850da109bfdf5fabd3a03ad12
#
_entry.id   b595a96850da109bfdf5fabd3a03ad12
#
_cell.length_a   1.000
_cell.length_b   1.000
_cell.length_c   1.000
_cell.angle_alpha   90.00
_cell.angle_beta   90.00
_cell.angle_gamma   90.00
#
_symmetry.space_group_name_H-M   'P 1'
#
loop_
_entity.id
_entity.type
_entity.pdbx_description
1 polymer ?
#
loop_
_entity_poly.entity_id
_entity_poly.type
_entity_poly.pdbx_seq_one_letter_code
_entity_poly.pdbx_strand_id
1 'polypeptide(L)'
;MLPARHHRPPCRSIAPLTLAIAGVLLSVAVPAVAQESKDKATDLARIEVTGSNIRRTDVETASPVQVISKQDIQNMGARTLLQVLDNLPAARPAQQDARSLFTGSDGASQANLRGLGAQGTLVLLNGRRLSYYGAPAGFQTQFVNIDAIPAAAIERMEVLTDGASAVYGTDAVAGVINVITKRNFQGAEVSFTNDTSSRIDSYGERQASITAGFGDLAENRFNIYGAVNMYRRDAIPLSDFYDKRPDQYYVNNPNYLNNLRLGVGSKPGEFNPGSYFAFDPVTGRRVQEAAPGCKNVLTSEAAGPRCVWETWMNNEIDAGAKSERNTAYLNGTFLVGDSTEIFAEATYTDIDLRANGGTPRTYGTTTGNPTSWFSRNTGNNVNQFLYPFLGPNNEYNHASPEMKAMMGGVVGLQYLLQDAGADYFGQRNTDKSYRVLAGARGNVGDWNWETAFASAGTHSTTYQTINVNTKGFEKAFGPYTIDPGTGRVIISDHPAYKFGEISEANAALIREAFPTFDIQSWTRLHTLDGKIEGPLFQLPAGEMRAAFGFNASRETFYTPGNADAANGLITQQGGSWFDGKRNTYALFAETVAPITDKLELDAAVRVDKYPNFSANIAPKIGFKYQAFDQLMLRGTYSTGFRAPSLAESGNGGVFAQLGGFRDELRCNETNAIANLLLKSQRPGDVDLGKTLLNVDCNRTVARMTQPNKDLKPEKAKIATLGFVYEPASWLSVSADYWFIYRNNEIVAPDYRRMEDIISMSRSPITDSDRANLAQLAAMCADPASGVSCPANLPGYSAGNVASVVGQYKNRGKTLIDGFDIDARSRFSLGDWGNLNIGLAATIANRNRFYMDAENGWYYGDVVGYYNNPRLRATLNADWTYKQVTTSMFVNYVGGTKWATDQVDEVSNNKETCTGGYLALQKSKCDGAPSWWTANMSVTWRPDDAWNLSFTVKNLFNRLPFYDPNSFLGDSSDYATIFGRGYSVTIGYRFK
;
A
#
# COMPACT_ATOMS: atom_id res chain seq x y z
N MET A 1 22.86 39.11 13.20
CA MET A 1 21.96 38.71 14.30
C MET A 1 21.62 37.25 14.07
N LEU A 2 22.18 36.37 14.85
CA LEU A 2 21.97 34.93 14.76
C LEU A 2 20.54 34.59 15.21
N PRO A 3 19.78 33.73 14.52
CA PRO A 3 18.50 33.25 15.02
C PRO A 3 18.73 32.22 16.14
N ALA A 4 17.90 32.30 17.14
CA ALA A 4 17.94 31.54 18.37
C ALA A 4 17.84 30.01 18.08
N ARG A 5 18.75 29.25 18.68
CA ARG A 5 18.66 27.80 18.82
C ARG A 5 17.38 27.45 19.55
N HIS A 6 16.47 26.77 18.93
CA HIS A 6 15.42 26.06 19.62
C HIS A 6 16.05 24.87 20.37
N HIS A 7 16.30 25.07 21.66
CA HIS A 7 16.56 23.98 22.59
C HIS A 7 15.33 23.06 22.61
N ARG A 8 15.47 21.84 22.13
CA ARG A 8 14.56 20.76 22.48
C ARG A 8 14.63 20.55 23.99
N PRO A 9 13.53 20.53 24.75
CA PRO A 9 13.59 20.18 26.17
C PRO A 9 14.10 18.73 26.31
N PRO A 10 14.96 18.42 27.24
CA PRO A 10 15.42 17.06 27.47
C PRO A 10 14.22 16.19 27.85
N CYS A 11 14.06 15.05 27.17
CA CYS A 11 13.11 14.00 27.53
C CYS A 11 13.40 13.58 28.99
N ARG A 12 12.55 14.01 29.89
CA ARG A 12 12.59 13.51 31.28
C ARG A 12 12.17 12.04 31.23
N SER A 13 13.04 11.18 31.71
CA SER A 13 12.82 9.75 31.84
C SER A 13 11.50 9.50 32.60
N ILE A 14 10.61 8.71 31.97
CA ILE A 14 9.29 8.31 32.51
C ILE A 14 9.44 7.22 33.60
N ALA A 15 10.66 6.89 34.02
CA ALA A 15 10.93 5.89 35.04
C ALA A 15 10.20 6.07 36.40
N PRO A 16 9.92 7.27 36.91
CA PRO A 16 9.18 7.37 38.17
C PRO A 16 7.66 7.17 38.06
N LEU A 17 7.06 7.33 36.85
CA LEU A 17 5.60 7.16 36.69
C LEU A 17 5.20 5.70 36.59
N THR A 18 6.00 4.86 35.96
CA THR A 18 5.77 3.41 35.84
C THR A 18 5.86 2.68 37.22
N LEU A 19 6.73 3.11 38.09
CA LEU A 19 6.82 2.56 39.45
C LEU A 19 5.67 3.04 40.38
N ALA A 20 5.16 4.25 40.18
CA ALA A 20 4.02 4.77 40.96
C ALA A 20 2.71 4.05 40.64
N ILE A 21 2.48 3.67 39.36
CA ILE A 21 1.29 2.93 38.94
C ILE A 21 1.34 1.46 39.42
N ALA A 22 2.50 0.83 39.43
CA ALA A 22 2.68 -0.51 40.00
C ALA A 22 2.47 -0.55 41.52
N GLY A 23 2.79 0.54 42.23
CA GLY A 23 2.60 0.67 43.68
C GLY A 23 1.14 0.88 44.11
N VAL A 24 0.33 1.51 43.29
CA VAL A 24 -1.12 1.73 43.53
C VAL A 24 -1.96 0.47 43.27
N LEU A 25 -1.50 -0.43 42.40
CA LEU A 25 -2.19 -1.69 42.11
C LEU A 25 -2.12 -2.76 43.21
N LEU A 26 -1.25 -2.56 44.22
CA LEU A 26 -1.05 -3.54 45.29
C LEU A 26 -1.75 -3.21 46.63
N SER A 27 -2.47 -2.07 46.77
CA SER A 27 -2.94 -1.59 48.09
C SER A 27 -4.44 -1.46 48.31
N VAL A 28 -5.36 -1.94 47.41
CA VAL A 28 -6.80 -1.81 47.69
C VAL A 28 -7.50 -3.16 47.50
N ALA A 29 -7.60 -3.94 48.53
CA ALA A 29 -8.51 -5.08 48.69
C ALA A 29 -9.67 -4.66 49.62
N VAL A 30 -10.85 -4.38 49.07
CA VAL A 30 -12.09 -4.22 49.86
C VAL A 30 -13.14 -5.18 49.23
N PRO A 31 -13.81 -6.01 50.04
CA PRO A 31 -14.78 -6.99 49.54
C PRO A 31 -16.10 -6.30 49.22
N ALA A 32 -16.60 -6.46 48.01
CA ALA A 32 -17.98 -6.11 47.64
C ALA A 32 -18.86 -7.36 47.52
N VAL A 33 -20.04 -7.29 48.09
CA VAL A 33 -21.07 -8.30 48.11
C VAL A 33 -21.79 -8.32 46.75
N ALA A 34 -21.83 -9.50 46.11
CA ALA A 34 -22.53 -9.68 44.84
C ALA A 34 -24.03 -9.85 45.06
N GLN A 35 -24.83 -9.12 44.28
CA GLN A 35 -26.27 -9.26 44.20
C GLN A 35 -26.60 -10.01 42.90
N GLU A 36 -27.18 -11.24 43.02
CA GLU A 36 -27.63 -12.03 41.88
C GLU A 36 -28.80 -11.34 41.16
N SER A 37 -28.66 -11.03 39.90
CA SER A 37 -29.76 -10.68 39.00
C SER A 37 -30.28 -11.97 38.31
N LYS A 38 -31.54 -12.29 38.49
CA LYS A 38 -32.22 -13.34 37.76
C LYS A 38 -32.39 -12.95 36.30
N ASP A 39 -31.69 -13.65 35.43
CA ASP A 39 -31.88 -13.54 33.99
C ASP A 39 -33.31 -13.97 33.60
N LYS A 40 -34.08 -13.02 33.07
CA LYS A 40 -35.26 -13.31 32.26
C LYS A 40 -34.75 -13.83 30.92
N ALA A 41 -35.22 -14.99 30.46
CA ALA A 41 -35.01 -15.51 29.13
C ALA A 41 -35.33 -14.42 28.10
N THR A 42 -34.32 -13.85 27.53
CA THR A 42 -34.42 -12.85 26.46
C THR A 42 -34.83 -13.60 25.20
N ASP A 43 -35.94 -13.24 24.60
CA ASP A 43 -36.30 -13.62 23.23
C ASP A 43 -35.10 -13.28 22.36
N LEU A 44 -34.50 -14.30 21.72
CA LEU A 44 -33.35 -14.12 20.84
C LEU A 44 -33.77 -13.26 19.66
N ALA A 45 -33.49 -11.96 19.75
CA ALA A 45 -33.79 -11.04 18.68
C ALA A 45 -33.05 -11.50 17.39
N ARG A 46 -33.79 -11.68 16.30
CA ARG A 46 -33.23 -12.04 14.98
C ARG A 46 -32.22 -10.99 14.55
N ILE A 47 -31.01 -11.43 14.27
CA ILE A 47 -29.89 -10.55 13.82
C ILE A 47 -29.62 -10.73 12.32
N GLU A 48 -29.17 -9.66 11.69
CA GLU A 48 -28.64 -9.71 10.32
C GLU A 48 -27.13 -10.04 10.41
N VAL A 49 -26.67 -11.08 9.72
CA VAL A 49 -25.28 -11.51 9.67
C VAL A 49 -24.74 -11.20 8.27
N THR A 50 -23.51 -10.72 8.17
CA THR A 50 -22.86 -10.42 6.88
C THR A 50 -22.88 -11.65 5.97
N GLY A 51 -23.33 -11.46 4.73
CA GLY A 51 -23.46 -12.53 3.72
C GLY A 51 -24.89 -12.98 3.44
N SER A 52 -25.88 -12.47 4.19
CA SER A 52 -27.31 -12.70 3.95
C SER A 52 -28.13 -11.44 4.25
N ASN A 53 -29.22 -11.23 3.47
CA ASN A 53 -30.22 -10.19 3.72
C ASN A 53 -31.38 -10.68 4.58
N ILE A 54 -31.41 -11.95 4.92
CA ILE A 54 -32.45 -12.58 5.73
C ILE A 54 -32.00 -12.59 7.19
N ARG A 55 -32.83 -12.03 8.08
CA ARG A 55 -32.56 -12.03 9.52
C ARG A 55 -32.70 -13.44 10.12
N ARG A 56 -31.74 -13.85 10.93
CA ARG A 56 -31.67 -15.18 11.55
C ARG A 56 -31.58 -15.08 13.07
N THR A 57 -31.98 -16.16 13.73
CA THR A 57 -31.75 -16.38 15.17
C THR A 57 -30.43 -17.07 15.45
N ASP A 58 -29.87 -17.74 14.45
CA ASP A 58 -28.63 -18.50 14.52
C ASP A 58 -27.49 -17.68 13.84
N VAL A 59 -26.34 -17.60 14.48
CA VAL A 59 -25.14 -16.92 13.96
C VAL A 59 -24.42 -17.78 12.90
N GLU A 60 -24.56 -19.11 12.99
CA GLU A 60 -23.92 -20.05 12.06
C GLU A 60 -24.72 -20.15 10.75
N THR A 61 -24.07 -19.80 9.67
CA THR A 61 -24.64 -19.80 8.30
C THR A 61 -23.92 -20.82 7.41
N ALA A 62 -24.47 -21.06 6.20
CA ALA A 62 -23.79 -21.86 5.18
C ALA A 62 -22.41 -21.27 4.77
N SER A 63 -22.24 -19.97 4.92
CA SER A 63 -20.98 -19.28 4.66
C SER A 63 -20.23 -18.99 5.97
N PRO A 64 -18.90 -19.21 6.05
CA PRO A 64 -18.11 -18.90 7.24
C PRO A 64 -18.00 -17.40 7.47
N VAL A 65 -18.40 -16.94 8.65
CA VAL A 65 -18.27 -15.52 9.09
C VAL A 65 -17.50 -15.49 10.40
N GLN A 66 -16.41 -14.74 10.42
CA GLN A 66 -15.65 -14.45 11.63
C GLN A 66 -16.13 -13.11 12.22
N VAL A 67 -16.60 -13.13 13.47
CA VAL A 67 -17.00 -11.94 14.22
C VAL A 67 -15.89 -11.55 15.18
N ILE A 68 -15.48 -10.30 15.12
CA ILE A 68 -14.43 -9.69 15.95
C ILE A 68 -15.08 -8.57 16.74
N SER A 69 -15.27 -8.77 18.03
CA SER A 69 -15.92 -7.78 18.89
C SER A 69 -15.00 -6.59 19.22
N LYS A 70 -15.59 -5.50 19.73
CA LYS A 70 -14.81 -4.36 20.28
C LYS A 70 -13.82 -4.85 21.36
N GLN A 71 -14.21 -5.83 22.18
CA GLN A 71 -13.35 -6.39 23.22
C GLN A 71 -12.16 -7.14 22.61
N ASP A 72 -12.35 -7.92 21.53
CA ASP A 72 -11.26 -8.62 20.84
C ASP A 72 -10.27 -7.63 20.26
N ILE A 73 -10.76 -6.54 19.63
CA ILE A 73 -9.93 -5.46 19.10
C ILE A 73 -9.05 -4.83 20.20
N GLN A 74 -9.64 -4.59 21.37
CA GLN A 74 -8.92 -4.05 22.54
C GLN A 74 -7.89 -5.04 23.09
N ASN A 75 -8.26 -6.33 23.21
CA ASN A 75 -7.38 -7.38 23.70
C ASN A 75 -6.17 -7.62 22.77
N MET A 76 -6.35 -7.50 21.46
CA MET A 76 -5.26 -7.54 20.47
C MET A 76 -4.27 -6.37 20.62
N GLY A 77 -4.67 -5.29 21.31
CA GLY A 77 -3.91 -4.04 21.35
C GLY A 77 -3.92 -3.27 20.03
N ALA A 78 -4.88 -3.56 19.12
CA ALA A 78 -5.04 -2.88 17.86
C ALA A 78 -5.66 -1.47 18.06
N ARG A 79 -5.16 -0.47 17.31
CA ARG A 79 -5.62 0.93 17.32
C ARG A 79 -6.31 1.32 16.03
N THR A 80 -5.97 0.66 14.96
CA THR A 80 -6.53 0.90 13.62
C THR A 80 -7.10 -0.39 13.06
N LEU A 81 -8.02 -0.27 12.11
CA LEU A 81 -8.55 -1.45 11.41
C LEU A 81 -7.47 -2.20 10.65
N LEU A 82 -6.45 -1.51 10.16
CA LEU A 82 -5.28 -2.17 9.54
C LEU A 82 -4.61 -3.11 10.53
N GLN A 83 -4.36 -2.68 11.77
CA GLN A 83 -3.75 -3.54 12.81
C GLN A 83 -4.64 -4.74 13.16
N VAL A 84 -5.97 -4.60 13.07
CA VAL A 84 -6.88 -5.76 13.23
C VAL A 84 -6.71 -6.73 12.06
N LEU A 85 -6.67 -6.23 10.81
CA LEU A 85 -6.49 -7.07 9.63
C LEU A 85 -5.12 -7.77 9.60
N ASP A 86 -4.05 -7.09 10.02
CA ASP A 86 -2.71 -7.69 10.13
C ASP A 86 -2.71 -8.95 11.04
N ASN A 87 -3.61 -8.99 12.02
CA ASN A 87 -3.79 -10.10 12.95
C ASN A 87 -4.72 -11.20 12.42
N LEU A 88 -5.36 -11.04 11.25
CA LEU A 88 -6.23 -12.07 10.67
C LEU A 88 -5.44 -13.00 9.76
N PRO A 89 -5.49 -14.35 9.95
CA PRO A 89 -4.78 -15.28 9.08
C PRO A 89 -5.23 -15.21 7.61
N ALA A 90 -6.52 -14.98 7.36
CA ALA A 90 -7.08 -14.85 6.01
C ALA A 90 -6.72 -13.53 5.31
N ALA A 91 -6.35 -12.48 6.05
CA ALA A 91 -5.89 -11.23 5.47
C ALA A 91 -4.40 -11.33 5.12
N ARG A 92 -3.99 -10.68 4.03
CA ARG A 92 -2.59 -10.53 3.65
C ARG A 92 -2.21 -9.06 3.72
N PRO A 93 -0.90 -8.74 3.87
CA PRO A 93 -0.44 -7.38 3.76
C PRO A 93 -0.97 -6.74 2.48
N ALA A 94 -1.44 -5.52 2.60
CA ALA A 94 -1.94 -4.78 1.47
C ALA A 94 -0.75 -4.16 0.71
N GLN A 95 -0.89 -3.98 -0.59
CA GLN A 95 0.09 -3.27 -1.40
C GLN A 95 0.30 -1.83 -0.90
N GLN A 96 -0.73 -1.26 -0.26
CA GLN A 96 -0.74 0.08 0.28
C GLN A 96 -1.23 0.07 1.72
N ASP A 97 -0.46 0.67 2.62
CA ASP A 97 -0.87 0.94 3.99
C ASP A 97 -0.45 2.35 4.43
N ALA A 98 -0.96 2.79 5.59
CA ALA A 98 -0.69 4.13 6.11
C ALA A 98 0.79 4.36 6.50
N ARG A 99 1.64 3.34 6.43
CA ARG A 99 3.09 3.41 6.68
C ARG A 99 3.89 3.57 5.39
N SER A 100 3.28 3.27 4.24
CA SER A 100 3.91 3.42 2.92
C SER A 100 4.24 4.87 2.63
N LEU A 101 5.37 5.12 1.98
CA LEU A 101 5.87 6.45 1.63
C LEU A 101 6.12 6.55 0.13
N PHE A 102 5.82 7.71 -0.44
CA PHE A 102 6.09 8.05 -1.84
C PHE A 102 5.40 7.14 -2.87
N THR A 103 4.23 6.59 -2.50
CA THR A 103 3.44 5.68 -3.35
C THR A 103 2.29 6.36 -4.10
N GLY A 104 2.06 7.65 -3.82
CA GLY A 104 0.97 8.44 -4.40
C GLY A 104 -0.37 8.31 -3.66
N SER A 105 -0.55 7.30 -2.81
CA SER A 105 -1.73 7.10 -1.96
C SER A 105 -1.36 6.96 -0.47
N ASP A 106 -0.28 7.61 -0.07
CA ASP A 106 0.25 7.55 1.29
C ASP A 106 -0.76 8.08 2.30
N GLY A 107 -0.79 7.48 3.48
CA GLY A 107 -1.73 7.83 4.56
C GLY A 107 -3.06 7.09 4.46
N ALA A 108 -3.25 6.20 3.48
CA ALA A 108 -4.43 5.37 3.32
C ALA A 108 -4.07 3.88 3.46
N SER A 109 -4.99 3.09 4.00
CA SER A 109 -4.82 1.64 4.17
C SER A 109 -5.86 0.86 3.37
N GLN A 110 -5.40 -0.20 2.71
CA GLN A 110 -6.23 -1.14 1.95
C GLN A 110 -6.56 -2.39 2.78
N ALA A 111 -7.68 -3.02 2.46
CA ALA A 111 -7.98 -4.38 2.90
C ALA A 111 -7.65 -5.39 1.78
N ASN A 112 -7.05 -6.53 2.13
CA ASN A 112 -6.66 -7.56 1.17
C ASN A 112 -6.89 -8.96 1.76
N LEU A 113 -8.02 -9.57 1.44
CA LEU A 113 -8.31 -10.94 1.86
C LEU A 113 -7.71 -11.94 0.86
N ARG A 114 -7.08 -12.99 1.39
CA ARG A 114 -6.50 -14.12 0.63
C ARG A 114 -5.48 -13.73 -0.45
N GLY A 115 -5.02 -12.46 -0.44
CA GLY A 115 -4.06 -11.96 -1.42
C GLY A 115 -4.64 -11.68 -2.81
N LEU A 116 -5.97 -11.59 -2.95
CA LEU A 116 -6.62 -11.25 -4.22
C LEU A 116 -6.71 -9.74 -4.49
N GLY A 117 -6.03 -8.94 -3.66
CA GLY A 117 -5.95 -7.50 -3.78
C GLY A 117 -7.16 -6.75 -3.19
N ALA A 118 -7.00 -5.45 -3.06
CA ALA A 118 -8.05 -4.59 -2.51
C ALA A 118 -9.30 -4.52 -3.41
N GLN A 119 -9.14 -4.73 -4.71
CA GLN A 119 -10.25 -4.75 -5.66
C GLN A 119 -11.04 -6.06 -5.63
N GLY A 120 -10.52 -7.12 -4.99
CA GLY A 120 -11.23 -8.38 -4.76
C GLY A 120 -11.89 -8.47 -3.37
N THR A 121 -11.64 -7.50 -2.48
CA THR A 121 -12.09 -7.44 -1.10
C THR A 121 -13.08 -6.30 -0.91
N LEU A 122 -14.34 -6.62 -0.61
CA LEU A 122 -15.37 -5.61 -0.38
C LEU A 122 -15.33 -5.11 1.07
N VAL A 123 -15.26 -3.78 1.27
CA VAL A 123 -15.36 -3.14 2.59
C VAL A 123 -16.70 -2.40 2.71
N LEU A 124 -17.40 -2.66 3.81
CA LEU A 124 -18.71 -2.08 4.12
C LEU A 124 -18.71 -1.40 5.49
N LEU A 125 -19.53 -0.37 5.63
CA LEU A 125 -19.92 0.23 6.92
C LEU A 125 -21.43 0.09 7.09
N ASN A 126 -21.84 -0.64 8.14
CA ASN A 126 -23.25 -0.98 8.39
C ASN A 126 -23.94 -1.62 7.17
N GLY A 127 -23.26 -2.56 6.50
CA GLY A 127 -23.77 -3.28 5.34
C GLY A 127 -23.75 -2.51 4.02
N ARG A 128 -23.27 -1.27 3.98
CA ARG A 128 -23.28 -0.40 2.79
C ARG A 128 -21.89 0.01 2.35
N ARG A 129 -21.73 0.16 1.03
CA ARG A 129 -20.45 0.54 0.39
C ARG A 129 -19.99 1.94 0.81
N LEU A 130 -18.66 2.09 0.87
CA LEU A 130 -17.95 3.36 0.99
C LEU A 130 -17.46 3.83 -0.38
N SER A 131 -17.16 5.13 -0.52
CA SER A 131 -16.50 5.61 -1.73
C SER A 131 -15.05 5.14 -1.78
N TYR A 132 -14.52 5.00 -2.99
CA TYR A 132 -13.09 4.76 -3.14
C TYR A 132 -12.26 5.96 -2.65
N TYR A 133 -11.04 5.69 -2.26
CA TYR A 133 -10.03 6.70 -1.96
C TYR A 133 -9.72 7.54 -3.20
N GLY A 134 -9.45 8.84 -3.02
CA GLY A 134 -9.24 9.75 -4.13
C GLY A 134 -8.01 9.45 -4.96
N ALA A 135 -6.90 9.06 -4.31
CA ALA A 135 -5.65 8.74 -4.98
C ALA A 135 -5.48 7.21 -5.11
N PRO A 136 -5.58 6.63 -6.33
CA PRO A 136 -5.38 5.20 -6.53
C PRO A 136 -3.96 4.76 -6.16
N ALA A 137 -3.82 3.56 -5.59
CA ALA A 137 -2.51 2.98 -5.30
C ALA A 137 -1.70 2.79 -6.58
N GLY A 138 -0.46 3.29 -6.58
CA GLY A 138 0.39 3.33 -7.78
C GLY A 138 -0.25 4.07 -8.96
N PHE A 139 -1.17 5.00 -8.69
CA PHE A 139 -2.00 5.71 -9.68
C PHE A 139 -2.92 4.83 -10.52
N GLN A 140 -3.11 3.57 -10.18
CA GLN A 140 -3.84 2.59 -10.99
C GLN A 140 -4.98 1.89 -10.24
N THR A 141 -4.74 1.43 -9.02
CA THR A 141 -5.67 0.59 -8.27
C THR A 141 -6.56 1.42 -7.35
N GLN A 142 -7.87 1.52 -7.68
CA GLN A 142 -8.84 2.12 -6.77
C GLN A 142 -9.14 1.19 -5.59
N PHE A 143 -9.28 1.74 -4.38
CA PHE A 143 -9.55 1.00 -3.16
C PHE A 143 -10.32 1.85 -2.15
N VAL A 144 -10.91 1.21 -1.14
CA VAL A 144 -11.53 1.87 0.00
C VAL A 144 -10.48 2.09 1.09
N ASN A 145 -10.34 3.34 1.57
CA ASN A 145 -9.48 3.63 2.70
C ASN A 145 -10.16 3.21 4.00
N ILE A 146 -9.69 2.11 4.61
CA ILE A 146 -10.25 1.61 5.88
C ILE A 146 -9.95 2.53 7.07
N ASP A 147 -8.98 3.41 6.96
CA ASP A 147 -8.66 4.40 7.97
C ASP A 147 -9.68 5.54 8.06
N ALA A 148 -10.56 5.68 7.06
CA ALA A 148 -11.69 6.62 7.10
C ALA A 148 -12.87 6.13 7.96
N ILE A 149 -12.83 4.89 8.46
CA ILE A 149 -13.91 4.30 9.27
C ILE A 149 -13.77 4.76 10.74
N PRO A 150 -14.86 5.17 11.40
CA PRO A 150 -14.83 5.78 12.73
C PRO A 150 -14.55 4.74 13.84
N ALA A 151 -13.30 4.53 14.21
CA ALA A 151 -12.87 3.50 15.18
C ALA A 151 -13.60 3.59 16.54
N ALA A 152 -13.89 4.78 17.05
CA ALA A 152 -14.60 4.97 18.32
C ALA A 152 -16.09 4.53 18.29
N ALA A 153 -16.70 4.53 17.10
CA ALA A 153 -18.08 4.10 16.91
C ALA A 153 -18.22 2.58 16.68
N ILE A 154 -17.12 1.82 16.51
CA ILE A 154 -17.17 0.40 16.17
C ILE A 154 -17.76 -0.40 17.34
N GLU A 155 -18.71 -1.26 17.02
CA GLU A 155 -19.25 -2.32 17.88
C GLU A 155 -18.53 -3.64 17.63
N ARG A 156 -18.43 -4.02 16.34
CA ARG A 156 -17.77 -5.24 15.90
C ARG A 156 -17.38 -5.14 14.42
N MET A 157 -16.53 -6.02 13.99
CA MET A 157 -16.19 -6.27 12.59
C MET A 157 -16.59 -7.71 12.23
N GLU A 158 -17.25 -7.89 11.12
CA GLU A 158 -17.63 -9.18 10.56
C GLU A 158 -16.82 -9.42 9.28
N VAL A 159 -16.09 -10.53 9.23
CA VAL A 159 -15.27 -10.93 8.08
C VAL A 159 -15.85 -12.18 7.47
N LEU A 160 -16.50 -12.03 6.33
CA LEU A 160 -17.03 -13.13 5.53
C LEU A 160 -15.94 -13.59 4.56
N THR A 161 -15.49 -14.83 4.70
CA THR A 161 -14.42 -15.41 3.86
C THR A 161 -14.98 -16.30 2.75
N ASP A 162 -16.10 -15.91 2.16
CA ASP A 162 -16.80 -16.60 1.06
C ASP A 162 -17.18 -15.63 -0.05
N GLY A 163 -17.50 -16.15 -1.23
CA GLY A 163 -18.03 -15.35 -2.34
C GLY A 163 -19.39 -14.75 -1.99
N ALA A 164 -19.49 -13.43 -2.10
CA ALA A 164 -20.70 -12.71 -1.71
C ALA A 164 -21.25 -11.78 -2.82
N SER A 165 -20.84 -12.01 -4.06
CA SER A 165 -21.33 -11.20 -5.18
C SER A 165 -22.84 -11.35 -5.43
N ALA A 166 -23.46 -12.47 -5.05
CA ALA A 166 -24.90 -12.69 -5.11
C ALA A 166 -25.68 -11.78 -4.12
N VAL A 167 -25.03 -11.27 -3.07
CA VAL A 167 -25.61 -10.38 -2.07
C VAL A 167 -25.19 -8.94 -2.35
N TYR A 168 -23.89 -8.68 -2.47
CA TYR A 168 -23.30 -7.34 -2.48
C TYR A 168 -22.84 -6.84 -3.87
N GLY A 169 -22.86 -7.70 -4.91
CA GLY A 169 -22.42 -7.35 -6.26
C GLY A 169 -20.91 -7.41 -6.47
N THR A 170 -20.38 -6.48 -7.25
CA THR A 170 -18.95 -6.41 -7.61
C THR A 170 -18.02 -6.39 -6.40
N ASP A 171 -16.75 -6.83 -6.57
CA ASP A 171 -15.64 -6.75 -5.61
C ASP A 171 -15.71 -7.74 -4.43
N ALA A 172 -16.82 -8.43 -4.20
CA ALA A 172 -17.00 -9.44 -3.15
C ALA A 172 -16.54 -10.84 -3.61
N VAL A 173 -15.32 -10.95 -4.13
CA VAL A 173 -14.75 -12.20 -4.68
C VAL A 173 -13.92 -12.93 -3.64
N ALA A 174 -13.02 -12.23 -2.95
CA ALA A 174 -12.17 -12.79 -1.88
C ALA A 174 -12.91 -12.89 -0.54
N GLY A 175 -13.93 -12.04 -0.38
CA GLY A 175 -14.71 -11.92 0.83
C GLY A 175 -15.20 -10.49 1.08
N VAL A 176 -15.81 -10.30 2.25
CA VAL A 176 -16.39 -9.03 2.69
C VAL A 176 -15.92 -8.70 4.10
N ILE A 177 -15.53 -7.46 4.32
CA ILE A 177 -15.26 -6.91 5.65
C ILE A 177 -16.36 -5.89 5.94
N ASN A 178 -17.22 -6.19 6.90
CA ASN A 178 -18.32 -5.31 7.29
C ASN A 178 -18.08 -4.78 8.70
N VAL A 179 -17.89 -3.46 8.80
CA VAL A 179 -17.73 -2.79 10.10
C VAL A 179 -19.09 -2.33 10.58
N ILE A 180 -19.48 -2.80 11.75
CA ILE A 180 -20.76 -2.49 12.38
C ILE A 180 -20.52 -1.51 13.51
N THR A 181 -21.27 -0.40 13.50
CA THR A 181 -21.23 0.63 14.54
C THR A 181 -22.22 0.34 15.66
N LYS A 182 -21.98 0.95 16.82
CA LYS A 182 -22.88 0.88 17.98
C LYS A 182 -24.30 1.30 17.60
N ARG A 183 -25.28 0.72 18.26
CA ARG A 183 -26.70 1.13 18.20
C ARG A 183 -27.18 1.45 19.61
N ASN A 184 -28.12 2.38 19.74
CA ASN A 184 -28.77 2.75 21.02
C ASN A 184 -27.75 3.04 22.14
N PHE A 185 -26.68 3.79 21.81
CA PHE A 185 -25.65 4.16 22.78
C PHE A 185 -26.12 5.27 23.69
N GLN A 186 -25.96 5.09 25.03
CA GLN A 186 -26.34 6.04 26.05
C GLN A 186 -25.17 6.38 26.98
N GLY A 187 -25.18 7.61 27.52
CA GLY A 187 -24.12 8.13 28.37
C GLY A 187 -22.96 8.70 27.58
N ALA A 188 -21.81 8.87 28.23
CA ALA A 188 -20.60 9.36 27.61
C ALA A 188 -19.41 8.45 27.95
N GLU A 189 -18.56 8.19 26.97
CA GLU A 189 -17.30 7.40 27.10
C GLU A 189 -16.16 8.24 26.57
N VAL A 190 -15.10 8.41 27.34
CA VAL A 190 -13.85 9.02 26.90
C VAL A 190 -12.73 7.99 27.00
N SER A 191 -11.81 8.04 26.05
CA SER A 191 -10.65 7.13 26.06
C SER A 191 -9.42 7.85 25.55
N PHE A 192 -8.28 7.58 26.20
CA PHE A 192 -6.98 8.05 25.78
C PHE A 192 -6.01 6.86 25.72
N THR A 193 -5.24 6.78 24.66
CA THR A 193 -4.21 5.74 24.47
C THR A 193 -2.90 6.40 24.05
N ASN A 194 -1.79 5.94 24.62
CA ASN A 194 -0.44 6.32 24.23
C ASN A 194 0.42 5.08 24.02
N ASP A 195 1.00 4.99 22.82
CA ASP A 195 1.90 3.92 22.41
C ASP A 195 3.33 4.47 22.28
N THR A 196 4.31 3.69 22.72
CA THR A 196 5.74 4.00 22.62
C THR A 196 6.52 2.75 22.22
N SER A 197 7.75 2.92 21.74
CA SER A 197 8.67 1.82 21.46
C SER A 197 9.81 1.82 22.47
N SER A 198 10.30 0.64 22.85
CA SER A 198 11.53 0.51 23.64
C SER A 198 12.79 0.67 22.80
N ARG A 199 12.64 0.72 21.50
CA ARG A 199 13.74 0.69 20.53
C ARG A 199 13.89 1.98 19.75
N ILE A 200 12.77 2.56 19.28
CA ILE A 200 12.72 3.77 18.46
C ILE A 200 12.23 4.90 19.35
N ASP A 201 13.12 5.79 19.75
CA ASP A 201 12.81 6.85 20.72
C ASP A 201 11.83 7.90 20.15
N SER A 202 11.85 8.15 18.85
CA SER A 202 10.93 9.04 18.15
C SER A 202 9.54 8.41 17.91
N TYR A 203 9.38 7.08 18.04
CA TYR A 203 8.10 6.44 17.83
C TYR A 203 7.10 6.80 18.93
N GLY A 204 5.99 7.41 18.53
CA GLY A 204 4.88 7.71 19.41
C GLY A 204 3.56 7.69 18.63
N GLU A 205 2.58 6.92 19.14
CA GLU A 205 1.20 6.98 18.65
C GLU A 205 0.30 7.39 19.80
N ARG A 206 -0.61 8.35 19.55
CA ARG A 206 -1.57 8.84 20.53
C ARG A 206 -2.95 8.81 19.91
N GLN A 207 -3.92 8.36 20.70
CA GLN A 207 -5.31 8.35 20.30
C GLN A 207 -6.17 8.85 21.44
N ALA A 208 -7.07 9.79 21.14
CA ALA A 208 -8.11 10.22 22.04
C ALA A 208 -9.47 10.01 21.38
N SER A 209 -10.45 9.54 22.11
CA SER A 209 -11.81 9.39 21.60
C SER A 209 -12.85 9.82 22.65
N ILE A 210 -13.96 10.35 22.14
CA ILE A 210 -15.14 10.70 22.92
C ILE A 210 -16.32 10.09 22.18
N THR A 211 -17.18 9.36 22.89
CA THR A 211 -18.50 8.92 22.40
C THR A 211 -19.55 9.37 23.39
N ALA A 212 -20.58 10.06 22.92
CA ALA A 212 -21.67 10.50 23.77
C ALA A 212 -23.01 10.25 23.08
N GLY A 213 -24.01 9.79 23.85
CA GLY A 213 -25.32 9.45 23.31
C GLY A 213 -26.42 9.70 24.32
N PHE A 214 -27.60 10.00 23.80
CA PHE A 214 -28.79 10.35 24.57
C PHE A 214 -30.04 9.71 23.95
N GLY A 215 -30.98 9.36 24.81
CA GLY A 215 -32.25 8.71 24.47
C GLY A 215 -32.11 7.20 24.37
N ASP A 216 -33.21 6.49 24.56
CA ASP A 216 -33.42 5.08 24.41
C ASP A 216 -34.56 4.80 23.43
N LEU A 217 -34.36 3.91 22.48
CA LEU A 217 -35.38 3.60 21.47
C LEU A 217 -36.64 3.02 22.07
N ALA A 218 -36.55 2.21 23.13
CA ALA A 218 -37.69 1.59 23.77
C ALA A 218 -38.45 2.57 24.69
N GLU A 219 -37.72 3.40 25.44
CA GLU A 219 -38.32 4.32 26.42
C GLU A 219 -38.63 5.68 25.83
N ASN A 220 -37.69 6.28 25.08
CA ASN A 220 -37.77 7.66 24.58
C ASN A 220 -38.15 7.71 23.10
N ARG A 221 -38.25 6.57 22.40
CA ARG A 221 -38.54 6.44 20.97
C ARG A 221 -37.49 7.06 20.05
N PHE A 222 -36.35 7.43 20.57
CA PHE A 222 -35.19 7.88 19.78
C PHE A 222 -33.88 7.58 20.49
N ASN A 223 -32.83 7.52 19.72
CA ASN A 223 -31.45 7.56 20.20
C ASN A 223 -30.62 8.42 19.24
N ILE A 224 -29.79 9.28 19.79
CA ILE A 224 -28.80 10.05 19.04
C ILE A 224 -27.47 9.87 19.75
N TYR A 225 -26.43 9.47 19.03
CA TYR A 225 -25.08 9.48 19.57
C TYR A 225 -24.07 9.98 18.55
N GLY A 226 -22.99 10.56 19.07
CA GLY A 226 -21.83 10.98 18.30
C GLY A 226 -20.54 10.40 18.86
N ALA A 227 -19.57 10.22 18.00
CA ALA A 227 -18.22 9.80 18.36
C ALA A 227 -17.19 10.65 17.62
N VAL A 228 -16.15 11.08 18.33
CA VAL A 228 -14.98 11.76 17.77
C VAL A 228 -13.74 10.95 18.12
N ASN A 229 -12.88 10.76 17.15
CA ASN A 229 -11.61 10.07 17.32
C ASN A 229 -10.50 10.92 16.74
N MET A 230 -9.47 11.19 17.54
CA MET A 230 -8.27 11.90 17.15
C MET A 230 -7.08 10.94 17.30
N TYR A 231 -6.37 10.73 16.20
CA TYR A 231 -5.17 9.88 16.16
C TYR A 231 -3.99 10.69 15.65
N ARG A 232 -2.84 10.52 16.29
CA ARG A 232 -1.58 11.12 15.87
C ARG A 232 -0.46 10.10 15.98
N ARG A 233 0.36 10.01 14.95
CA ARG A 233 1.65 9.32 14.93
C ARG A 233 2.75 10.35 14.66
N ASP A 234 3.82 10.30 15.44
CA ASP A 234 4.98 11.15 15.24
C ASP A 234 5.81 10.62 14.05
N ALA A 235 6.57 11.51 13.39
CA ALA A 235 7.52 11.10 12.35
C ALA A 235 8.66 10.27 12.97
N ILE A 236 9.16 9.32 12.21
CA ILE A 236 10.29 8.48 12.58
C ILE A 236 11.44 8.78 11.64
N PRO A 237 12.47 9.52 12.07
CA PRO A 237 13.64 9.75 11.26
C PRO A 237 14.35 8.43 10.91
N LEU A 238 14.88 8.34 9.72
CA LEU A 238 15.61 7.16 9.26
C LEU A 238 16.83 6.85 10.13
N SER A 239 17.45 7.88 10.73
CA SER A 239 18.55 7.73 11.68
C SER A 239 18.18 6.92 12.91
N ASP A 240 17.02 7.20 13.53
CA ASP A 240 16.58 6.46 14.71
C ASP A 240 16.42 4.97 14.44
N PHE A 241 16.09 4.66 13.19
CA PHE A 241 15.95 3.29 12.74
C PHE A 241 17.29 2.58 12.56
N TYR A 242 18.29 3.27 11.99
CA TYR A 242 19.61 2.70 11.75
C TYR A 242 20.48 2.61 13.01
N ASP A 243 20.44 3.64 13.86
CA ASP A 243 21.26 3.71 15.08
C ASP A 243 20.92 2.60 16.10
N LYS A 244 19.71 2.07 16.04
CA LYS A 244 19.22 1.05 16.98
C LYS A 244 19.26 -0.38 16.41
N ARG A 245 19.72 -0.58 15.17
CA ARG A 245 19.90 -1.93 14.64
C ARG A 245 21.24 -2.54 15.07
N PRO A 246 21.25 -3.85 15.41
CA PRO A 246 22.50 -4.55 15.65
C PRO A 246 23.41 -4.46 14.42
N ASP A 247 24.69 -4.23 14.64
CA ASP A 247 25.75 -4.08 13.63
C ASP A 247 25.77 -5.16 12.55
N GLN A 248 25.17 -6.33 12.80
CA GLN A 248 25.13 -7.48 11.89
C GLN A 248 24.42 -7.22 10.56
N TYR A 249 23.55 -6.20 10.46
CA TYR A 249 22.80 -5.88 9.25
C TYR A 249 23.57 -4.94 8.31
N TYR A 250 24.42 -4.06 8.84
CA TYR A 250 25.00 -2.94 8.10
C TYR A 250 26.52 -2.95 8.00
N VAL A 251 27.22 -3.52 9.00
CA VAL A 251 28.66 -3.38 9.16
C VAL A 251 29.46 -4.04 8.03
N ASN A 252 28.88 -4.98 7.31
CA ASN A 252 29.60 -5.79 6.34
C ASN A 252 29.10 -5.71 4.89
N ASN A 253 28.17 -4.81 4.53
CA ASN A 253 27.77 -4.61 3.13
C ASN A 253 28.46 -3.34 2.57
N PRO A 254 29.56 -3.43 1.81
CA PRO A 254 30.21 -2.27 1.22
C PRO A 254 29.26 -1.48 0.31
N ASN A 255 28.38 -2.15 -0.43
CA ASN A 255 27.42 -1.48 -1.31
C ASN A 255 26.29 -0.83 -0.51
N TYR A 256 25.85 -1.44 0.58
CA TYR A 256 24.83 -0.87 1.46
C TYR A 256 25.41 0.24 2.32
N LEU A 257 26.63 0.04 2.86
CA LEU A 257 27.41 1.11 3.50
C LEU A 257 27.70 2.24 2.50
N ASN A 258 27.95 1.92 1.23
CA ASN A 258 28.16 2.89 0.17
C ASN A 258 26.88 3.64 -0.21
N ASN A 259 25.72 3.04 -0.08
CA ASN A 259 24.42 3.68 -0.37
C ASN A 259 23.80 4.35 0.86
N LEU A 260 24.06 3.89 2.08
CA LEU A 260 23.49 4.39 3.34
C LEU A 260 24.46 5.20 4.17
N ARG A 261 25.76 4.90 4.15
CA ARG A 261 26.81 5.83 4.55
C ARG A 261 27.14 6.83 3.44
N LEU A 262 26.20 7.13 2.59
CA LEU A 262 26.22 8.31 1.72
C LEU A 262 26.22 9.60 2.54
N GLY A 263 26.75 9.52 3.68
CA GLY A 263 26.75 10.54 4.63
C GLY A 263 27.94 10.59 5.55
N VAL A 264 29.12 10.34 5.12
CA VAL A 264 30.29 10.63 5.95
C VAL A 264 30.91 11.93 5.46
N GLY A 265 30.80 13.04 6.20
CA GLY A 265 31.65 14.20 5.89
C GLY A 265 31.20 15.58 6.21
N SER A 266 29.94 15.93 6.45
CA SER A 266 29.61 17.28 6.89
C SER A 266 28.44 17.32 7.87
N LYS A 267 28.58 18.07 8.93
CA LYS A 267 27.50 18.37 9.87
C LYS A 267 26.48 19.31 9.18
N PRO A 268 25.23 19.38 9.64
CA PRO A 268 24.29 20.38 9.15
C PRO A 268 24.92 21.78 9.18
N GLY A 269 24.95 22.45 8.03
CA GLY A 269 25.61 23.75 7.87
C GLY A 269 27.09 23.71 7.47
N GLU A 270 27.73 22.55 7.35
CA GLU A 270 29.04 22.42 6.72
C GLU A 270 28.90 22.24 5.21
N PHE A 271 29.68 22.99 4.46
CA PHE A 271 29.74 22.94 3.00
C PHE A 271 30.35 21.62 2.52
N ASN A 272 29.66 20.95 1.58
CA ASN A 272 30.18 19.82 0.83
C ASN A 272 30.38 20.25 -0.63
N PRO A 273 31.60 20.23 -1.16
CA PRO A 273 31.92 20.70 -2.50
C PRO A 273 31.38 19.81 -3.63
N GLY A 274 30.87 18.64 -3.30
CA GLY A 274 30.32 17.70 -4.30
C GLY A 274 31.37 16.90 -5.05
N SER A 275 30.97 16.44 -6.23
CA SER A 275 31.85 15.66 -7.13
C SER A 275 31.70 16.15 -8.55
N TYR A 276 32.81 16.36 -9.23
CA TYR A 276 32.79 16.56 -10.68
C TYR A 276 32.59 15.23 -11.39
N PHE A 277 32.02 15.30 -12.58
CA PHE A 277 31.97 14.17 -13.48
C PHE A 277 32.03 14.63 -14.94
N ALA A 278 32.53 13.76 -15.75
CA ALA A 278 32.51 13.88 -17.20
C ALA A 278 32.12 12.54 -17.82
N PHE A 279 31.81 12.52 -19.09
CA PHE A 279 31.62 11.32 -19.86
C PHE A 279 32.85 11.07 -20.70
N ASP A 280 33.49 9.95 -20.51
CA ASP A 280 34.61 9.50 -21.30
C ASP A 280 34.21 9.46 -22.79
N PRO A 281 34.87 10.18 -23.66
CA PRO A 281 34.44 10.31 -25.07
C PRO A 281 34.56 9.00 -25.85
N VAL A 282 35.33 8.01 -25.33
CA VAL A 282 35.56 6.73 -25.98
C VAL A 282 34.56 5.68 -25.45
N THR A 283 34.39 5.62 -24.14
CA THR A 283 33.56 4.56 -23.53
C THR A 283 32.13 5.04 -23.23
N GLY A 284 31.86 6.34 -23.33
CA GLY A 284 30.57 6.94 -22.94
C GLY A 284 30.24 6.82 -21.45
N ARG A 285 31.14 6.22 -20.66
CA ARG A 285 30.94 6.02 -19.23
C ARG A 285 31.17 7.29 -18.45
N ARG A 286 30.39 7.44 -17.40
CA ARG A 286 30.59 8.49 -16.43
C ARG A 286 31.86 8.24 -15.62
N VAL A 287 32.77 9.18 -15.64
CA VAL A 287 33.97 9.25 -14.78
C VAL A 287 33.73 10.34 -13.75
N GLN A 288 34.18 10.13 -12.52
CA GLN A 288 33.97 11.06 -11.41
C GLN A 288 35.28 11.40 -10.72
N GLU A 289 35.34 12.62 -10.14
CA GLU A 289 36.37 12.98 -9.17
C GLU A 289 35.76 13.81 -8.04
N ALA A 290 36.25 13.60 -6.83
CA ALA A 290 35.81 14.40 -5.67
C ALA A 290 36.27 15.85 -5.84
N ALA A 291 35.39 16.82 -5.62
CA ALA A 291 35.77 18.22 -5.71
C ALA A 291 36.79 18.59 -4.59
N PRO A 292 37.69 19.58 -4.84
CA PRO A 292 38.66 20.06 -3.84
C PRO A 292 37.96 20.42 -2.52
N GLY A 293 38.56 20.05 -1.39
CA GLY A 293 37.99 20.29 -0.06
C GLY A 293 37.02 19.21 0.42
N CYS A 294 36.78 18.15 -0.38
CA CYS A 294 36.02 17.01 0.08
C CYS A 294 36.72 16.29 1.24
N LYS A 295 36.04 16.16 2.38
CA LYS A 295 36.59 15.53 3.57
C LYS A 295 36.56 14.01 3.50
N ASN A 296 35.58 13.44 2.79
CA ASN A 296 35.37 11.98 2.70
C ASN A 296 35.16 11.56 1.24
N VAL A 297 36.12 10.81 0.76
CA VAL A 297 36.15 10.32 -0.62
C VAL A 297 35.91 8.83 -0.65
N LEU A 298 34.93 8.39 -1.42
CA LEU A 298 34.67 6.99 -1.72
C LEU A 298 35.15 6.69 -3.14
N THR A 299 36.04 5.73 -3.31
CA THR A 299 36.53 5.32 -4.63
C THR A 299 35.74 4.11 -5.12
N SER A 300 35.19 4.21 -6.32
CA SER A 300 34.55 3.11 -7.05
C SER A 300 35.46 2.69 -8.20
N GLU A 301 35.74 1.40 -8.36
CA GLU A 301 36.54 0.88 -9.49
C GLU A 301 35.91 1.22 -10.86
N ALA A 302 34.56 1.32 -10.91
CA ALA A 302 33.84 1.56 -12.15
C ALA A 302 33.71 3.05 -12.54
N ALA A 303 33.71 3.98 -11.56
CA ALA A 303 33.37 5.38 -11.82
C ALA A 303 34.40 6.38 -11.25
N GLY A 304 35.37 5.93 -10.46
CA GLY A 304 36.38 6.77 -9.82
C GLY A 304 35.97 7.32 -8.45
N PRO A 305 36.79 8.24 -7.89
CA PRO A 305 36.58 8.83 -6.56
C PRO A 305 35.43 9.84 -6.58
N ARG A 306 34.57 9.78 -5.56
CA ARG A 306 33.48 10.75 -5.35
C ARG A 306 33.44 11.27 -3.94
N CYS A 307 33.00 12.49 -3.79
CA CYS A 307 32.69 13.07 -2.49
C CYS A 307 31.41 12.47 -1.92
N VAL A 308 31.43 12.03 -0.70
CA VAL A 308 30.28 11.47 0.00
C VAL A 308 29.92 12.35 1.20
N TRP A 309 28.64 12.33 1.57
CA TRP A 309 28.05 13.15 2.64
C TRP A 309 27.91 12.36 3.94
N GLU A 310 27.84 13.05 5.06
CA GLU A 310 27.64 12.40 6.37
C GLU A 310 26.23 11.84 6.59
N THR A 311 26.11 11.01 7.60
CA THR A 311 24.88 10.33 8.07
C THR A 311 23.75 11.28 8.48
N TRP A 312 24.01 12.62 8.60
CA TRP A 312 22.96 13.58 8.93
C TRP A 312 21.81 13.60 7.94
N MET A 313 22.02 13.24 6.66
CA MET A 313 20.94 13.06 5.69
C MET A 313 19.89 12.05 6.15
N ASN A 314 20.29 11.02 6.90
CA ASN A 314 19.36 10.06 7.45
C ASN A 314 18.47 10.66 8.55
N ASN A 315 18.87 11.79 9.15
CA ASN A 315 18.05 12.53 10.10
C ASN A 315 17.00 13.40 9.42
N GLU A 316 17.16 13.69 8.12
CA GLU A 316 16.26 14.52 7.35
C GLU A 316 15.22 13.70 6.59
N ILE A 317 15.46 12.38 6.38
CA ILE A 317 14.56 11.46 5.71
C ILE A 317 13.73 10.74 6.76
N ASP A 318 12.42 10.68 6.55
CA ASP A 318 11.53 9.90 7.39
C ASP A 318 11.49 8.43 6.92
N ALA A 319 11.70 7.50 7.86
CA ALA A 319 11.38 6.08 7.70
C ALA A 319 9.90 5.80 8.00
N GLY A 320 9.27 6.68 8.76
CA GLY A 320 7.85 6.66 9.05
C GLY A 320 7.26 8.06 9.05
N ALA A 321 6.23 8.29 8.25
CA ALA A 321 5.60 9.61 8.14
C ALA A 321 4.89 10.02 9.43
N LYS A 322 4.89 11.33 9.72
CA LYS A 322 3.95 11.93 10.66
C LYS A 322 2.53 11.78 10.11
N SER A 323 1.59 11.33 10.92
CA SER A 323 0.18 11.19 10.54
C SER A 323 -0.72 11.79 11.60
N GLU A 324 -1.67 12.61 11.17
CA GLU A 324 -2.75 13.14 12.01
C GLU A 324 -4.08 12.75 11.37
N ARG A 325 -4.99 12.18 12.16
CA ARG A 325 -6.31 11.75 11.68
C ARG A 325 -7.39 12.17 12.67
N ASN A 326 -8.39 12.88 12.17
CA ASN A 326 -9.56 13.29 12.93
C ASN A 326 -10.81 12.71 12.28
N THR A 327 -11.58 11.94 13.02
CA THR A 327 -12.82 11.33 12.53
C THR A 327 -13.97 11.72 13.44
N ALA A 328 -15.06 12.20 12.85
CA ALA A 328 -16.32 12.45 13.53
C ALA A 328 -17.41 11.55 12.95
N TYR A 329 -18.24 11.00 13.82
CA TYR A 329 -19.37 10.15 13.48
C TYR A 329 -20.61 10.61 14.25
N LEU A 330 -21.74 10.61 13.58
CA LEU A 330 -23.05 10.89 14.16
C LEU A 330 -24.04 9.82 13.68
N ASN A 331 -24.84 9.31 14.61
CA ASN A 331 -25.94 8.39 14.32
C ASN A 331 -27.19 8.87 15.05
N GLY A 332 -28.32 8.89 14.37
CA GLY A 332 -29.61 9.20 14.92
C GLY A 332 -30.63 8.17 14.46
N THR A 333 -31.45 7.70 15.39
CA THR A 333 -32.53 6.73 15.15
C THR A 333 -33.81 7.22 15.86
N PHE A 334 -34.93 7.23 15.14
CA PHE A 334 -36.21 7.69 15.62
C PHE A 334 -37.28 6.68 15.28
N LEU A 335 -38.06 6.29 16.27
CA LEU A 335 -39.19 5.36 16.11
C LEU A 335 -40.46 6.18 15.81
N VAL A 336 -41.01 6.01 14.60
CA VAL A 336 -42.24 6.66 14.12
C VAL A 336 -43.39 5.65 14.11
N GLY A 337 -44.42 5.91 14.89
CA GLY A 337 -45.42 4.84 15.13
C GLY A 337 -44.82 3.65 15.84
N ASP A 338 -45.42 2.49 15.76
CA ASP A 338 -44.98 1.29 16.52
C ASP A 338 -44.06 0.37 15.72
N SER A 339 -43.93 0.61 14.43
CA SER A 339 -43.26 -0.33 13.50
C SER A 339 -42.24 0.29 12.55
N THR A 340 -42.11 1.62 12.51
CA THR A 340 -41.25 2.31 11.56
C THR A 340 -40.15 3.07 12.27
N GLU A 341 -38.92 2.83 11.88
CA GLU A 341 -37.72 3.48 12.38
C GLU A 341 -37.08 4.31 11.26
N ILE A 342 -36.89 5.60 11.50
CA ILE A 342 -36.12 6.50 10.64
C ILE A 342 -34.70 6.57 11.21
N PHE A 343 -33.70 6.44 10.38
CA PHE A 343 -32.31 6.51 10.81
C PHE A 343 -31.46 7.39 9.88
N ALA A 344 -30.45 8.01 10.47
CA ALA A 344 -29.48 8.81 9.75
C ALA A 344 -28.08 8.62 10.32
N GLU A 345 -27.09 8.63 9.43
CA GLU A 345 -25.67 8.53 9.79
C GLU A 345 -24.88 9.61 9.07
N ALA A 346 -23.88 10.17 9.73
CA ALA A 346 -22.90 11.05 9.13
C ALA A 346 -21.49 10.69 9.61
N THR A 347 -20.55 10.64 8.68
CA THR A 347 -19.11 10.44 8.97
C THR A 347 -18.32 11.51 8.27
N TYR A 348 -17.33 12.06 8.95
CA TYR A 348 -16.34 12.95 8.37
C TYR A 348 -14.96 12.55 8.89
N THR A 349 -13.99 12.41 7.99
CA THR A 349 -12.61 12.09 8.34
C THR A 349 -11.67 13.04 7.61
N ASP A 350 -10.71 13.59 8.35
CA ASP A 350 -9.62 14.44 7.87
C ASP A 350 -8.29 13.77 8.23
N ILE A 351 -7.45 13.53 7.23
CA ILE A 351 -6.13 12.90 7.37
C ILE A 351 -5.09 13.88 6.83
N ASP A 352 -4.05 14.16 7.60
CA ASP A 352 -2.86 14.91 7.19
C ASP A 352 -1.63 14.02 7.44
N LEU A 353 -0.96 13.60 6.37
CA LEU A 353 0.27 12.83 6.43
C LEU A 353 1.40 13.68 5.88
N ARG A 354 2.54 13.69 6.56
CA ARG A 354 3.75 14.41 6.14
C ARG A 354 4.96 13.52 6.27
N ALA A 355 5.75 13.47 5.20
CA ALA A 355 7.00 12.75 5.14
C ALA A 355 8.10 13.64 4.55
N ASN A 356 9.22 13.74 5.23
CA ASN A 356 10.40 14.41 4.71
C ASN A 356 11.14 13.46 3.76
N GLY A 357 11.48 13.96 2.58
CA GLY A 357 12.20 13.21 1.53
C GLY A 357 13.72 13.43 1.55
N GLY A 358 14.20 14.28 2.47
CA GLY A 358 15.59 14.73 2.54
C GLY A 358 15.97 15.73 1.43
N THR A 359 17.09 16.35 1.58
CA THR A 359 17.62 17.35 0.65
C THR A 359 17.91 16.73 -0.73
N PRO A 360 17.41 17.30 -1.83
CA PRO A 360 17.65 16.76 -3.16
C PRO A 360 19.12 16.92 -3.56
N ARG A 361 19.56 15.95 -4.34
CA ARG A 361 20.86 15.99 -5.02
C ARG A 361 20.63 16.27 -6.49
N THR A 362 21.59 16.89 -7.11
CA THR A 362 21.65 16.89 -8.57
C THR A 362 22.07 15.48 -9.02
N TYR A 363 21.19 14.80 -9.75
CA TYR A 363 21.47 13.44 -10.24
C TYR A 363 22.03 13.50 -11.66
N GLY A 364 23.19 12.88 -11.87
CA GLY A 364 23.66 12.57 -13.21
C GLY A 364 23.17 11.20 -13.69
N THR A 365 22.82 11.09 -14.97
CA THR A 365 22.63 9.79 -15.58
C THR A 365 23.98 9.05 -15.69
N THR A 366 23.94 7.71 -15.68
CA THR A 366 25.16 6.90 -15.83
C THR A 366 25.67 6.87 -17.27
N THR A 367 24.88 7.35 -18.24
CA THR A 367 25.09 7.15 -19.69
C THR A 367 25.24 8.46 -20.49
N GLY A 368 25.39 9.62 -19.85
CA GLY A 368 25.51 10.89 -20.54
C GLY A 368 24.27 11.37 -21.32
N ASN A 369 23.17 10.64 -21.22
CA ASN A 369 21.92 11.02 -21.88
C ASN A 369 21.04 11.90 -20.98
N PRO A 370 20.30 12.87 -21.56
CA PRO A 370 19.33 13.63 -20.78
C PRO A 370 18.22 12.72 -20.25
N THR A 371 17.65 13.10 -19.10
CA THR A 371 16.42 12.49 -18.60
C THR A 371 15.27 12.83 -19.53
N SER A 372 14.47 11.84 -19.88
CA SER A 372 13.35 12.00 -20.82
C SER A 372 12.02 11.73 -20.13
N TRP A 373 11.02 12.57 -20.40
CA TRP A 373 9.64 12.35 -19.94
C TRP A 373 8.65 12.91 -20.97
N PHE A 374 7.40 12.49 -20.88
CA PHE A 374 6.38 12.84 -21.86
C PHE A 374 5.59 14.08 -21.43
N SER A 375 5.35 14.99 -22.38
CA SER A 375 4.41 16.11 -22.22
C SER A 375 3.05 15.74 -22.83
N ARG A 376 2.03 15.65 -22.01
CA ARG A 376 0.66 15.29 -22.45
C ARG A 376 0.10 16.32 -23.44
N ASN A 377 0.29 17.61 -23.16
CA ASN A 377 -0.34 18.68 -23.94
C ASN A 377 0.32 18.88 -25.30
N THR A 378 1.63 18.67 -25.40
CA THR A 378 2.35 18.81 -26.68
C THR A 378 2.44 17.50 -27.46
N GLY A 379 2.20 16.36 -26.80
CA GLY A 379 2.40 15.03 -27.39
C GLY A 379 3.87 14.66 -27.63
N ASN A 380 4.81 15.46 -27.13
CA ASN A 380 6.24 15.29 -27.34
C ASN A 380 6.98 14.87 -26.06
N ASN A 381 8.15 14.27 -26.25
CA ASN A 381 9.07 14.08 -25.15
C ASN A 381 9.85 15.36 -24.85
N VAL A 382 10.05 15.58 -23.56
CA VAL A 382 10.97 16.60 -23.03
C VAL A 382 12.24 15.89 -22.60
N ASN A 383 13.38 16.39 -23.02
CA ASN A 383 14.70 15.85 -22.68
C ASN A 383 15.51 16.95 -22.01
N GLN A 384 15.96 16.69 -20.77
CA GLN A 384 16.76 17.67 -20.03
C GLN A 384 17.78 16.98 -19.12
N PHE A 385 18.94 17.56 -18.97
CA PHE A 385 19.86 17.19 -17.91
C PHE A 385 19.39 17.79 -16.57
N LEU A 386 19.43 17.01 -15.50
CA LEU A 386 19.00 17.40 -14.16
C LEU A 386 20.18 17.61 -13.21
N TYR A 387 21.29 18.04 -13.75
CA TYR A 387 22.50 18.41 -12.99
C TYR A 387 23.16 19.64 -13.63
N PRO A 388 23.80 20.51 -12.83
CA PRO A 388 24.50 21.65 -13.34
C PRO A 388 25.73 21.21 -14.12
N PHE A 389 25.98 21.92 -15.25
CA PHE A 389 27.25 21.87 -15.96
C PHE A 389 28.02 23.15 -15.70
N LEU A 390 29.30 23.01 -15.50
CA LEU A 390 30.22 24.11 -15.28
C LEU A 390 31.12 24.26 -16.51
N GLY A 391 31.15 25.44 -17.11
CA GLY A 391 31.98 25.72 -18.25
C GLY A 391 33.47 25.86 -17.93
N PRO A 392 34.31 25.96 -18.97
CA PRO A 392 35.75 26.02 -18.77
C PRO A 392 36.22 27.24 -17.95
N ASN A 393 35.48 28.37 -18.03
CA ASN A 393 35.79 29.63 -17.36
C ASN A 393 34.99 29.83 -16.06
N ASN A 394 34.16 28.88 -15.69
CA ASN A 394 33.35 28.97 -14.47
C ASN A 394 34.24 28.91 -13.23
N GLU A 395 34.05 29.86 -12.29
CA GLU A 395 34.83 29.97 -11.05
C GLU A 395 34.76 28.72 -10.14
N TYR A 396 33.71 27.90 -10.27
CA TYR A 396 33.52 26.67 -9.52
C TYR A 396 34.05 25.40 -10.22
N ASN A 397 34.58 25.54 -11.45
CA ASN A 397 35.15 24.43 -12.20
C ASN A 397 36.63 24.19 -11.86
N HIS A 398 36.87 23.51 -10.75
CA HIS A 398 38.21 23.13 -10.30
C HIS A 398 38.55 21.67 -10.64
N ALA A 399 37.85 21.04 -11.60
CA ALA A 399 38.13 19.69 -12.05
C ALA A 399 39.55 19.59 -12.66
N SER A 400 40.10 18.36 -12.64
CA SER A 400 41.40 18.07 -13.21
C SER A 400 41.47 18.40 -14.72
N PRO A 401 42.64 18.70 -15.26
CA PRO A 401 42.80 18.88 -16.71
C PRO A 401 42.32 17.68 -17.52
N GLU A 402 42.52 16.48 -17.02
CA GLU A 402 42.08 15.21 -17.62
C GLU A 402 40.56 15.15 -17.70
N MET A 403 39.87 15.47 -16.60
CA MET A 403 38.39 15.50 -16.53
C MET A 403 37.83 16.56 -17.49
N LYS A 404 38.40 17.74 -17.50
CA LYS A 404 38.01 18.83 -18.40
C LYS A 404 38.21 18.46 -19.88
N ALA A 405 39.27 17.75 -20.23
CA ALA A 405 39.54 17.33 -21.59
C ALA A 405 38.44 16.39 -22.16
N MET A 406 37.81 15.59 -21.33
CA MET A 406 36.77 14.66 -21.76
C MET A 406 35.56 15.32 -22.40
N MET A 407 35.18 16.52 -21.96
CA MET A 407 33.99 17.24 -22.44
C MET A 407 34.34 18.65 -22.97
N GLY A 408 35.57 18.85 -23.43
CA GLY A 408 35.98 20.15 -24.04
C GLY A 408 36.01 21.33 -23.06
N GLY A 409 36.37 21.06 -21.82
CA GLY A 409 36.44 22.05 -20.73
C GLY A 409 35.22 22.09 -19.82
N VAL A 410 34.10 21.50 -20.22
CA VAL A 410 32.86 21.43 -19.47
C VAL A 410 32.91 20.23 -18.51
N VAL A 411 32.39 20.37 -17.29
CA VAL A 411 32.19 19.30 -16.34
C VAL A 411 30.80 19.34 -15.72
N GLY A 412 30.21 18.18 -15.44
CA GLY A 412 28.98 18.10 -14.63
C GLY A 412 29.32 18.17 -13.13
N LEU A 413 28.45 18.75 -12.32
CA LEU A 413 28.62 18.80 -10.87
C LEU A 413 27.48 18.05 -10.16
N GLN A 414 27.83 17.02 -9.39
CA GLN A 414 26.93 16.39 -8.44
C GLN A 414 27.04 17.12 -7.11
N TYR A 415 25.97 17.78 -6.72
CA TYR A 415 25.95 18.71 -5.59
C TYR A 415 24.71 18.49 -4.72
N LEU A 416 24.80 18.78 -3.43
CA LEU A 416 23.67 18.71 -2.50
C LEU A 416 23.09 20.13 -2.31
N LEU A 417 21.78 20.27 -2.61
CA LEU A 417 21.10 21.55 -2.64
C LEU A 417 20.49 21.87 -1.25
N GLN A 418 21.30 22.29 -0.30
CA GLN A 418 20.93 22.45 1.12
C GLN A 418 20.21 23.77 1.44
N ASP A 419 20.23 24.75 0.56
CA ASP A 419 19.85 26.13 0.87
C ASP A 419 18.40 26.30 1.28
N ALA A 420 17.48 25.50 0.69
CA ALA A 420 16.07 25.57 1.02
C ALA A 420 15.71 24.93 2.38
N GLY A 421 16.67 24.24 3.00
CA GLY A 421 16.44 23.44 4.22
C GLY A 421 15.79 22.10 3.96
N ALA A 422 16.07 21.12 4.79
CA ALA A 422 15.56 19.76 4.65
C ALA A 422 14.03 19.67 4.78
N ASP A 423 13.44 20.48 5.65
CA ASP A 423 12.00 20.50 5.91
C ASP A 423 11.18 20.98 4.69
N TYR A 424 11.84 21.61 3.71
CA TYR A 424 11.18 22.04 2.46
C TYR A 424 10.86 20.86 1.55
N PHE A 425 11.72 19.83 1.54
CA PHE A 425 11.60 18.70 0.61
C PHE A 425 10.82 17.54 1.20
N GLY A 426 9.85 17.06 0.47
CA GLY A 426 9.05 15.92 0.94
C GLY A 426 7.71 15.82 0.26
N GLN A 427 6.83 15.14 0.95
CA GLN A 427 5.45 14.92 0.52
C GLN A 427 4.50 15.18 1.67
N ARG A 428 3.38 15.83 1.35
CA ARG A 428 2.24 15.95 2.25
C ARG A 428 0.99 15.44 1.55
N ASN A 429 0.28 14.54 2.17
CA ASN A 429 -1.00 14.05 1.70
C ASN A 429 -2.10 14.52 2.65
N THR A 430 -3.12 15.18 2.10
CA THR A 430 -4.33 15.51 2.84
C THR A 430 -5.51 14.79 2.23
N ASP A 431 -6.33 14.17 3.06
CA ASP A 431 -7.53 13.47 2.64
C ASP A 431 -8.73 13.91 3.46
N LYS A 432 -9.81 14.28 2.79
CA LYS A 432 -11.09 14.65 3.40
C LYS A 432 -12.17 13.73 2.85
N SER A 433 -12.68 12.86 3.72
CA SER A 433 -13.71 11.90 3.38
C SER A 433 -14.99 12.21 4.14
N TYR A 434 -16.12 12.10 3.47
CA TYR A 434 -17.43 12.23 4.09
C TYR A 434 -18.38 11.11 3.67
N ARG A 435 -19.31 10.77 4.52
CA ARG A 435 -20.46 9.93 4.21
C ARG A 435 -21.67 10.42 4.99
N VAL A 436 -22.78 10.61 4.29
CA VAL A 436 -24.08 10.93 4.86
C VAL A 436 -25.08 9.89 4.36
N LEU A 437 -25.90 9.39 5.25
CA LEU A 437 -26.90 8.39 4.95
C LEU A 437 -28.20 8.74 5.70
N ALA A 438 -29.33 8.56 5.04
CA ALA A 438 -30.64 8.63 5.65
C ALA A 438 -31.51 7.48 5.12
N GLY A 439 -32.28 6.87 5.97
CA GLY A 439 -33.12 5.74 5.60
C GLY A 439 -34.28 5.52 6.56
N ALA A 440 -35.13 4.59 6.16
CA ALA A 440 -36.24 4.13 6.98
C ALA A 440 -36.29 2.59 6.91
N ARG A 441 -36.71 1.97 7.98
CA ARG A 441 -36.98 0.54 8.08
C ARG A 441 -38.17 0.27 8.95
N GLY A 442 -38.81 -0.86 8.72
CA GLY A 442 -39.98 -1.22 9.48
C GLY A 442 -40.51 -2.59 9.07
N ASN A 443 -41.75 -2.88 9.52
CA ASN A 443 -42.44 -4.10 9.13
C ASN A 443 -43.85 -3.76 8.59
N VAL A 444 -44.26 -4.59 7.64
CA VAL A 444 -45.61 -4.61 7.10
C VAL A 444 -46.11 -6.05 7.18
N GLY A 445 -46.98 -6.33 8.14
CA GLY A 445 -47.28 -7.72 8.54
C GLY A 445 -46.01 -8.43 9.00
N ASP A 446 -45.75 -9.61 8.48
CA ASP A 446 -44.57 -10.42 8.83
C ASP A 446 -43.33 -10.09 7.96
N TRP A 447 -43.45 -9.09 7.06
CA TRP A 447 -42.37 -8.65 6.20
C TRP A 447 -41.64 -7.43 6.75
N ASN A 448 -40.34 -7.52 6.89
CA ASN A 448 -39.48 -6.40 7.25
C ASN A 448 -38.98 -5.73 5.96
N TRP A 449 -38.93 -4.40 5.97
CA TRP A 449 -38.41 -3.62 4.85
C TRP A 449 -37.38 -2.59 5.34
N GLU A 450 -36.46 -2.25 4.47
CA GLU A 450 -35.48 -1.19 4.71
C GLU A 450 -35.13 -0.50 3.40
N THR A 451 -35.03 0.82 3.42
CA THR A 451 -34.53 1.62 2.30
C THR A 451 -33.65 2.75 2.80
N ALA A 452 -32.60 3.09 2.06
CA ALA A 452 -31.72 4.19 2.41
C ALA A 452 -31.14 4.86 1.17
N PHE A 453 -30.84 6.13 1.32
CA PHE A 453 -30.02 6.91 0.42
C PHE A 453 -28.71 7.24 1.12
N ALA A 454 -27.57 7.02 0.45
CA ALA A 454 -26.25 7.41 0.94
C ALA A 454 -25.50 8.24 -0.10
N SER A 455 -24.75 9.21 0.39
CA SER A 455 -23.80 10.02 -0.37
C SER A 455 -22.45 10.00 0.33
N ALA A 456 -21.44 9.53 -0.35
CA ALA A 456 -20.07 9.47 0.15
C ALA A 456 -19.11 10.07 -0.86
N GLY A 457 -18.00 10.61 -0.40
CA GLY A 457 -16.97 11.14 -1.27
C GLY A 457 -15.64 11.36 -0.57
N THR A 458 -14.59 11.42 -1.34
CA THR A 458 -13.24 11.68 -0.88
C THR A 458 -12.59 12.75 -1.76
N HIS A 459 -11.91 13.68 -1.12
CA HIS A 459 -11.03 14.67 -1.77
C HIS A 459 -9.63 14.47 -1.22
N SER A 460 -8.73 13.99 -2.04
CA SER A 460 -7.32 13.78 -1.71
C SER A 460 -6.45 14.78 -2.44
N THR A 461 -5.48 15.37 -1.74
CA THR A 461 -4.46 16.24 -2.33
C THR A 461 -3.08 15.76 -1.89
N THR A 462 -2.24 15.45 -2.86
CA THR A 462 -0.83 15.13 -2.66
C THR A 462 0.00 16.34 -3.06
N TYR A 463 0.74 16.91 -2.12
CA TYR A 463 1.74 17.96 -2.36
C TYR A 463 3.12 17.31 -2.39
N GLN A 464 3.92 17.67 -3.39
CA GLN A 464 5.29 17.15 -3.56
C GLN A 464 6.26 18.27 -3.90
N THR A 465 7.46 18.22 -3.33
CA THR A 465 8.55 19.18 -3.59
C THR A 465 9.83 18.50 -4.09
N ILE A 466 9.72 17.22 -4.49
CA ILE A 466 10.87 16.40 -4.91
C ILE A 466 11.15 16.41 -6.41
N ASN A 467 10.26 16.97 -7.22
CA ASN A 467 10.36 16.98 -8.68
C ASN A 467 10.87 18.31 -9.21
N VAL A 468 11.68 18.24 -10.25
CA VAL A 468 12.32 19.42 -10.86
C VAL A 468 11.37 20.13 -11.81
N ASN A 469 11.22 21.43 -11.68
CA ASN A 469 10.69 22.30 -12.70
C ASN A 469 11.81 22.71 -13.69
N THR A 470 11.64 22.40 -14.96
CA THR A 470 12.66 22.60 -15.98
C THR A 470 13.10 24.06 -16.11
N LYS A 471 12.16 24.99 -16.11
CA LYS A 471 12.46 26.43 -16.24
C LYS A 471 13.13 27.01 -15.00
N GLY A 472 12.67 26.58 -13.80
CA GLY A 472 13.31 26.94 -12.54
C GLY A 472 14.75 26.41 -12.45
N PHE A 473 14.95 25.18 -12.93
CA PHE A 473 16.27 24.54 -12.98
C PHE A 473 17.21 25.31 -13.95
N GLU A 474 16.73 25.66 -15.15
CA GLU A 474 17.49 26.47 -16.12
C GLU A 474 17.81 27.86 -15.56
N LYS A 475 16.89 28.47 -14.81
CA LYS A 475 17.14 29.78 -14.16
C LYS A 475 18.23 29.66 -13.09
N ALA A 476 18.24 28.59 -12.30
CA ALA A 476 19.24 28.38 -11.26
C ALA A 476 20.63 28.05 -11.82
N PHE A 477 20.69 27.09 -12.75
CA PHE A 477 21.94 26.49 -13.21
C PHE A 477 22.35 26.88 -14.64
N GLY A 478 21.54 27.68 -15.32
CA GLY A 478 21.75 28.13 -16.70
C GLY A 478 21.15 27.16 -17.74
N PRO A 479 20.73 27.71 -18.89
CA PRO A 479 20.33 26.87 -20.01
C PRO A 479 21.55 26.14 -20.57
N TYR A 480 21.35 24.97 -21.09
CA TYR A 480 22.37 24.25 -21.87
C TYR A 480 21.77 23.85 -23.21
N THR A 481 22.64 23.76 -24.20
CA THR A 481 22.33 23.19 -25.51
C THR A 481 23.37 22.13 -25.86
N ILE A 482 23.02 21.22 -26.73
CA ILE A 482 23.96 20.25 -27.30
C ILE A 482 24.33 20.78 -28.69
N ASP A 483 25.62 21.01 -28.94
CA ASP A 483 26.12 21.34 -30.25
C ASP A 483 25.82 20.19 -31.22
N PRO A 484 25.01 20.42 -32.24
CA PRO A 484 24.61 19.32 -33.14
C PRO A 484 25.77 18.76 -33.97
N GLY A 485 26.84 19.53 -34.17
CA GLY A 485 28.00 19.10 -34.95
C GLY A 485 29.05 18.33 -34.15
N THR A 486 29.18 18.61 -32.86
CA THR A 486 30.22 18.04 -32.00
C THR A 486 29.67 17.16 -30.91
N GLY A 487 28.33 17.16 -30.64
CA GLY A 487 27.71 16.49 -29.53
C GLY A 487 28.10 17.09 -28.15
N ARG A 488 28.79 18.21 -28.15
CA ARG A 488 29.28 18.84 -26.91
C ARG A 488 28.16 19.63 -26.23
N VAL A 489 28.16 19.61 -24.90
CA VAL A 489 27.26 20.44 -24.09
C VAL A 489 27.78 21.88 -24.11
N ILE A 490 26.95 22.80 -24.62
CA ILE A 490 27.17 24.24 -24.58
C ILE A 490 26.32 24.78 -23.42
N ILE A 491 26.94 25.50 -22.51
CA ILE A 491 26.31 26.01 -21.30
C ILE A 491 26.53 27.49 -21.10
N SER A 492 25.73 28.12 -20.22
CA SER A 492 26.05 29.45 -19.69
C SER A 492 27.18 29.29 -18.66
N ASP A 493 28.23 30.11 -18.80
CA ASP A 493 29.39 30.11 -17.90
C ASP A 493 29.07 30.64 -16.50
N HIS A 494 27.92 31.27 -16.31
CA HIS A 494 27.57 31.97 -15.06
C HIS A 494 26.18 31.52 -14.57
N PRO A 495 26.07 30.38 -13.84
CA PRO A 495 24.83 30.02 -13.18
C PRO A 495 24.42 31.09 -12.16
N ALA A 496 23.11 31.33 -12.02
CA ALA A 496 22.62 32.27 -10.99
C ALA A 496 22.81 31.70 -9.57
N TYR A 497 22.82 30.37 -9.46
CA TYR A 497 23.12 29.67 -8.21
C TYR A 497 24.62 29.73 -7.89
N LYS A 498 24.95 30.22 -6.68
CA LYS A 498 26.31 30.29 -6.19
C LYS A 498 26.68 29.06 -5.40
N PHE A 499 27.55 28.23 -5.97
CA PHE A 499 28.05 27.04 -5.27
C PHE A 499 29.00 27.45 -4.14
N GLY A 500 28.97 26.73 -3.04
CA GLY A 500 29.87 26.94 -1.93
C GLY A 500 29.39 27.87 -0.83
N GLU A 501 28.23 28.49 -0.99
CA GLU A 501 27.58 29.27 0.06
C GLU A 501 26.14 28.82 0.28
N ILE A 502 25.67 28.89 1.50
CA ILE A 502 24.27 28.70 1.86
C ILE A 502 23.68 30.09 2.03
N SER A 503 22.73 30.46 1.13
CA SER A 503 22.14 31.80 1.12
C SER A 503 20.64 31.78 0.82
N GLU A 504 19.89 32.78 1.24
CA GLU A 504 18.46 32.89 0.92
C GLU A 504 18.26 33.14 -0.59
N ALA A 505 19.21 33.76 -1.27
CA ALA A 505 19.15 33.90 -2.72
C ALA A 505 19.22 32.55 -3.43
N ASN A 506 20.13 31.69 -3.02
CA ASN A 506 20.21 30.32 -3.50
C ASN A 506 18.92 29.53 -3.13
N ALA A 507 18.44 29.67 -1.90
CA ALA A 507 17.21 29.03 -1.45
C ALA A 507 16.01 29.40 -2.32
N ALA A 508 15.89 30.66 -2.73
CA ALA A 508 14.84 31.11 -3.64
C ALA A 508 14.94 30.43 -5.02
N LEU A 509 16.14 30.27 -5.57
CA LEU A 509 16.38 29.57 -6.84
C LEU A 509 16.04 28.08 -6.71
N ILE A 510 16.39 27.45 -5.58
CA ILE A 510 16.07 26.04 -5.35
C ILE A 510 14.56 25.83 -5.22
N ARG A 511 13.82 26.73 -4.57
CA ARG A 511 12.36 26.66 -4.49
C ARG A 511 11.69 26.84 -5.87
N GLU A 512 12.28 27.62 -6.78
CA GLU A 512 11.81 27.69 -8.16
C GLU A 512 12.17 26.43 -8.97
N ALA A 513 13.35 25.86 -8.75
CA ALA A 513 13.78 24.64 -9.40
C ALA A 513 13.03 23.40 -8.91
N PHE A 514 12.61 23.39 -7.66
CA PHE A 514 11.83 22.32 -7.02
C PHE A 514 10.54 22.88 -6.39
N PRO A 515 9.60 23.38 -7.18
CA PRO A 515 8.38 23.97 -6.63
C PRO A 515 7.52 22.90 -5.96
N THR A 516 6.73 23.34 -5.00
CA THR A 516 5.63 22.50 -4.52
C THR A 516 4.57 22.40 -5.60
N PHE A 517 4.27 21.18 -6.04
CA PHE A 517 3.15 20.95 -6.95
C PHE A 517 2.14 20.01 -6.30
N ASP A 518 0.88 20.14 -6.68
CA ASP A 518 -0.21 19.36 -6.13
C ASP A 518 -0.86 18.45 -7.18
N ILE A 519 -1.33 17.30 -6.71
CA ILE A 519 -2.18 16.38 -7.45
C ILE A 519 -3.46 16.23 -6.65
N GLN A 520 -4.57 16.71 -7.20
CA GLN A 520 -5.86 16.66 -6.55
C GLN A 520 -6.75 15.59 -7.20
N SER A 521 -7.50 14.87 -6.37
CA SER A 521 -8.39 13.82 -6.84
C SER A 521 -9.69 13.78 -6.04
N TRP A 522 -10.80 13.53 -6.71
CA TRP A 522 -12.14 13.46 -6.14
C TRP A 522 -12.80 12.14 -6.53
N THR A 523 -13.36 11.46 -5.54
CA THR A 523 -14.32 10.39 -5.77
C THR A 523 -15.67 10.73 -5.13
N ARG A 524 -16.76 10.28 -5.74
CA ARG A 524 -18.09 10.37 -5.15
C ARG A 524 -18.87 9.10 -5.47
N LEU A 525 -19.67 8.68 -4.49
CA LEU A 525 -20.57 7.54 -4.59
C LEU A 525 -21.92 7.95 -4.01
N HIS A 526 -22.98 7.94 -4.83
CA HIS A 526 -24.37 8.09 -4.38
C HIS A 526 -25.05 6.75 -4.57
N THR A 527 -25.74 6.26 -3.55
CA THR A 527 -26.48 4.99 -3.60
C THR A 527 -27.89 5.17 -3.08
N LEU A 528 -28.82 4.52 -3.74
CA LEU A 528 -30.17 4.29 -3.26
C LEU A 528 -30.37 2.77 -3.23
N ASP A 529 -30.69 2.23 -2.07
CA ASP A 529 -30.94 0.82 -1.88
C ASP A 529 -32.27 0.58 -1.16
N GLY A 530 -32.85 -0.58 -1.42
CA GLY A 530 -34.02 -1.04 -0.70
C GLY A 530 -34.10 -2.54 -0.70
N LYS A 531 -34.60 -3.10 0.39
CA LYS A 531 -34.86 -4.52 0.57
C LYS A 531 -36.13 -4.78 1.38
N ILE A 532 -36.73 -5.93 1.11
CA ILE A 532 -37.83 -6.48 1.90
C ILE A 532 -37.54 -7.96 2.15
N GLU A 533 -37.77 -8.45 3.38
CA GLU A 533 -37.54 -9.84 3.74
C GLU A 533 -38.68 -10.36 4.63
N GLY A 534 -39.04 -11.61 4.45
CA GLY A 534 -40.16 -12.19 5.23
C GLY A 534 -40.43 -13.64 4.89
N PRO A 535 -41.46 -14.24 5.52
CA PRO A 535 -41.91 -15.59 5.23
C PRO A 535 -42.49 -15.70 3.82
N LEU A 536 -42.14 -16.73 3.07
CA LEU A 536 -42.66 -16.99 1.73
C LEU A 536 -43.61 -18.16 1.69
N PHE A 537 -43.22 -19.30 2.25
CA PHE A 537 -44.03 -20.51 2.34
C PHE A 537 -43.75 -21.25 3.63
N GLN A 538 -44.76 -21.98 4.16
CA GLN A 538 -44.56 -22.90 5.24
C GLN A 538 -44.19 -24.28 4.67
N LEU A 539 -42.98 -24.76 4.99
CA LEU A 539 -42.49 -26.07 4.67
C LEU A 539 -42.71 -27.02 5.89
N PRO A 540 -42.68 -28.34 5.72
CA PRO A 540 -42.84 -29.26 6.82
C PRO A 540 -41.84 -29.07 7.98
N ALA A 541 -40.63 -28.64 7.67
CA ALA A 541 -39.55 -28.44 8.66
C ALA A 541 -39.42 -27.00 9.14
N GLY A 542 -40.28 -26.10 8.71
CA GLY A 542 -40.23 -24.70 9.15
C GLY A 542 -40.58 -23.70 8.07
N GLU A 543 -40.45 -22.43 8.35
CA GLU A 543 -40.80 -21.33 7.50
C GLU A 543 -39.69 -21.07 6.45
N MET A 544 -39.99 -21.18 5.16
CA MET A 544 -39.13 -20.72 4.08
C MET A 544 -39.22 -19.18 4.04
N ARG A 545 -38.06 -18.53 4.12
CA ARG A 545 -37.97 -17.06 4.07
C ARG A 545 -37.31 -16.61 2.79
N ALA A 546 -37.71 -15.42 2.33
CA ALA A 546 -37.12 -14.80 1.16
C ALA A 546 -36.80 -13.33 1.42
N ALA A 547 -35.82 -12.82 0.69
CA ALA A 547 -35.50 -11.39 0.60
C ALA A 547 -35.42 -10.95 -0.86
N PHE A 548 -35.94 -9.77 -1.14
CA PHE A 548 -35.87 -9.13 -2.45
C PHE A 548 -35.35 -7.70 -2.27
N GLY A 549 -34.59 -7.23 -3.24
CA GLY A 549 -34.14 -5.85 -3.15
C GLY A 549 -33.51 -5.31 -4.42
N PHE A 550 -33.20 -4.03 -4.36
CA PHE A 550 -32.58 -3.29 -5.44
C PHE A 550 -31.45 -2.38 -4.94
N ASN A 551 -30.58 -2.03 -5.86
CA ASN A 551 -29.54 -1.03 -5.63
C ASN A 551 -29.36 -0.18 -6.91
N ALA A 552 -29.33 1.14 -6.75
CA ALA A 552 -28.99 2.09 -7.80
C ALA A 552 -27.84 2.96 -7.30
N SER A 553 -26.78 3.08 -8.09
CA SER A 553 -25.61 3.86 -7.70
C SER A 553 -25.11 4.75 -8.83
N ARG A 554 -24.54 5.89 -8.43
CA ARG A 554 -23.77 6.77 -9.30
C ARG A 554 -22.39 6.99 -8.72
N GLU A 555 -21.39 6.66 -9.50
CA GLU A 555 -19.98 6.78 -9.13
C GLU A 555 -19.27 7.77 -10.04
N THR A 556 -18.37 8.59 -9.45
CA THR A 556 -17.51 9.51 -10.21
C THR A 556 -16.08 9.42 -9.68
N PHE A 557 -15.13 9.57 -10.59
CA PHE A 557 -13.71 9.69 -10.28
C PHE A 557 -13.11 10.78 -11.18
N TYR A 558 -12.50 11.79 -10.57
CA TYR A 558 -11.95 12.94 -11.26
C TYR A 558 -10.60 13.34 -10.70
N THR A 559 -9.58 13.41 -11.56
CA THR A 559 -8.24 13.92 -11.30
C THR A 559 -7.84 14.75 -12.51
N PRO A 560 -7.81 16.09 -12.43
CA PRO A 560 -7.50 16.94 -13.59
C PRO A 560 -6.05 16.77 -14.06
N GLY A 561 -5.17 16.29 -13.19
CA GLY A 561 -3.73 16.34 -13.36
C GLY A 561 -3.17 17.73 -13.07
N ASN A 562 -1.87 17.81 -12.85
CA ASN A 562 -1.17 19.09 -12.70
C ASN A 562 -0.88 19.70 -14.07
N ALA A 563 -1.14 21.00 -14.26
CA ALA A 563 -0.98 21.68 -15.54
C ALA A 563 0.48 21.75 -15.99
N ASP A 564 1.40 22.03 -15.08
CA ASP A 564 2.83 22.12 -15.40
C ASP A 564 3.41 20.76 -15.76
N ALA A 565 2.99 19.69 -15.05
CA ALA A 565 3.36 18.33 -15.43
C ALA A 565 2.79 17.94 -16.80
N ALA A 566 1.54 18.34 -17.09
CA ALA A 566 0.92 18.10 -18.40
C ALA A 566 1.63 18.84 -19.55
N ASN A 567 2.20 20.01 -19.27
CA ASN A 567 3.01 20.78 -20.21
C ASN A 567 4.48 20.29 -20.30
N GLY A 568 4.86 19.27 -19.51
CA GLY A 568 6.22 18.76 -19.48
C GLY A 568 7.20 19.63 -18.70
N LEU A 569 6.72 20.59 -17.89
CA LEU A 569 7.56 21.47 -17.08
C LEU A 569 8.03 20.81 -15.78
N ILE A 570 7.35 19.76 -15.32
CA ILE A 570 7.73 18.99 -14.12
C ILE A 570 8.28 17.64 -14.54
N THR A 571 9.47 17.31 -14.08
CA THR A 571 10.15 16.05 -14.42
C THR A 571 9.40 14.83 -13.89
N GLN A 572 9.41 13.76 -14.67
CA GLN A 572 8.92 12.41 -14.31
C GLN A 572 7.41 12.29 -14.04
N GLN A 573 6.64 13.37 -14.00
CA GLN A 573 5.24 13.36 -13.60
C GLN A 573 4.23 13.33 -14.76
N GLY A 574 4.61 13.54 -15.99
CA GLY A 574 3.76 13.42 -17.20
C GLY A 574 2.30 13.90 -17.13
N GLY A 575 1.82 14.28 -15.94
CA GLY A 575 0.46 14.79 -15.71
C GLY A 575 -0.61 13.72 -15.80
N SER A 576 -0.52 12.65 -14.99
CA SER A 576 -1.60 11.64 -14.84
C SER A 576 -2.95 12.31 -14.58
N TRP A 577 -4.00 11.85 -15.24
CA TRP A 577 -5.32 12.45 -15.15
C TRP A 577 -6.42 11.42 -15.37
N PHE A 578 -7.60 11.65 -14.75
CA PHE A 578 -8.78 10.81 -14.90
C PHE A 578 -10.05 11.64 -14.93
N ASP A 579 -11.01 11.22 -15.76
CA ASP A 579 -12.38 11.71 -15.77
C ASP A 579 -13.32 10.52 -16.07
N GLY A 580 -13.98 10.04 -15.03
CA GLY A 580 -14.85 8.89 -15.10
C GLY A 580 -16.15 9.09 -14.33
N LYS A 581 -17.25 8.63 -14.91
CA LYS A 581 -18.57 8.57 -14.25
C LYS A 581 -19.36 7.38 -14.78
N ARG A 582 -20.13 6.73 -13.89
CA ARG A 582 -21.05 5.68 -14.28
C ARG A 582 -22.26 5.60 -13.37
N ASN A 583 -23.39 5.11 -13.93
CA ASN A 583 -24.55 4.69 -13.16
C ASN A 583 -24.62 3.16 -13.21
N THR A 584 -25.00 2.54 -12.09
CA THR A 584 -25.16 1.09 -12.00
C THR A 584 -26.48 0.76 -11.33
N TYR A 585 -27.09 -0.35 -11.74
CA TYR A 585 -28.38 -0.79 -11.22
C TYR A 585 -28.28 -2.29 -10.93
N ALA A 586 -28.93 -2.73 -9.86
CA ALA A 586 -28.98 -4.14 -9.53
C ALA A 586 -30.33 -4.52 -8.91
N LEU A 587 -30.72 -5.78 -9.16
CA LEU A 587 -31.82 -6.47 -8.49
C LEU A 587 -31.28 -7.75 -7.88
N PHE A 588 -31.78 -8.14 -6.72
CA PHE A 588 -31.41 -9.39 -6.08
C PHE A 588 -32.59 -10.10 -5.44
N ALA A 589 -32.50 -11.40 -5.34
CA ALA A 589 -33.39 -12.27 -4.60
C ALA A 589 -32.58 -13.29 -3.83
N GLU A 590 -32.99 -13.60 -2.61
CA GLU A 590 -32.38 -14.58 -1.71
C GLU A 590 -33.48 -15.38 -1.04
N THR A 591 -33.21 -16.68 -0.77
CA THR A 591 -34.13 -17.54 0.00
C THR A 591 -33.34 -18.47 0.89
N VAL A 592 -33.95 -18.80 2.04
CA VAL A 592 -33.51 -19.80 3.00
C VAL A 592 -34.68 -20.76 3.23
N ALA A 593 -34.44 -22.02 2.96
CA ALA A 593 -35.46 -23.08 2.99
C ALA A 593 -35.02 -24.21 3.94
N PRO A 594 -35.70 -24.43 5.09
CA PRO A 594 -35.54 -25.61 5.91
C PRO A 594 -36.23 -26.80 5.23
N ILE A 595 -35.46 -27.63 4.52
CA ILE A 595 -35.99 -28.78 3.77
C ILE A 595 -36.37 -29.94 4.70
N THR A 596 -35.54 -30.18 5.71
CA THR A 596 -35.80 -31.08 6.82
C THR A 596 -35.32 -30.42 8.11
N ASP A 597 -35.66 -30.99 9.25
CA ASP A 597 -35.16 -30.52 10.58
C ASP A 597 -33.62 -30.49 10.67
N LYS A 598 -32.93 -31.18 9.75
CA LYS A 598 -31.48 -31.28 9.70
C LYS A 598 -30.84 -30.59 8.47
N LEU A 599 -31.61 -30.26 7.44
CA LEU A 599 -31.11 -29.72 6.18
C LEU A 599 -31.78 -28.39 5.86
N GLU A 600 -30.99 -27.34 5.81
CA GLU A 600 -31.32 -26.00 5.29
C GLU A 600 -30.60 -25.78 3.98
N LEU A 601 -31.29 -25.24 2.99
CA LEU A 601 -30.74 -24.79 1.70
C LEU A 601 -30.87 -23.27 1.57
N ASP A 602 -29.78 -22.65 1.15
CA ASP A 602 -29.72 -21.23 0.81
C ASP A 602 -29.58 -21.06 -0.69
N ALA A 603 -30.30 -20.13 -1.30
CA ALA A 603 -30.11 -19.75 -2.69
C ALA A 603 -30.20 -18.24 -2.84
N ALA A 604 -29.32 -17.64 -3.66
CA ALA A 604 -29.37 -16.24 -3.98
C ALA A 604 -29.03 -16.00 -5.45
N VAL A 605 -29.58 -14.96 -6.02
CA VAL A 605 -29.25 -14.49 -7.36
C VAL A 605 -29.27 -12.96 -7.39
N ARG A 606 -28.26 -12.38 -8.05
CA ARG A 606 -28.18 -10.95 -8.29
C ARG A 606 -27.90 -10.68 -9.76
N VAL A 607 -28.54 -9.65 -10.29
CA VAL A 607 -28.36 -9.15 -11.65
C VAL A 607 -27.88 -7.71 -11.57
N ASP A 608 -26.67 -7.43 -12.03
CA ASP A 608 -26.05 -6.10 -12.06
C ASP A 608 -25.94 -5.59 -13.48
N LYS A 609 -26.37 -4.36 -13.74
CA LYS A 609 -26.26 -3.66 -15.02
C LYS A 609 -25.32 -2.46 -14.90
N TYR A 610 -24.32 -2.47 -15.77
CA TYR A 610 -23.33 -1.41 -15.97
C TYR A 610 -23.45 -0.83 -17.38
N PRO A 611 -22.99 0.43 -17.64
CA PRO A 611 -23.14 1.05 -18.96
C PRO A 611 -22.45 0.30 -20.09
N ASN A 612 -21.23 -0.23 -19.84
CA ASN A 612 -20.30 -0.65 -20.90
C ASN A 612 -20.33 -2.15 -21.21
N PHE A 613 -21.15 -2.94 -20.50
CA PHE A 613 -21.24 -4.39 -20.76
C PHE A 613 -22.63 -4.93 -20.46
N SER A 614 -22.90 -6.16 -20.92
CA SER A 614 -24.16 -6.87 -20.68
C SER A 614 -24.39 -7.07 -19.19
N ALA A 615 -25.66 -7.26 -18.79
CA ALA A 615 -25.99 -7.56 -17.42
C ALA A 615 -25.19 -8.76 -16.91
N ASN A 616 -24.67 -8.64 -15.71
CA ASN A 616 -23.96 -9.72 -15.02
C ASN A 616 -24.89 -10.42 -14.05
N ILE A 617 -24.96 -11.75 -14.12
CA ILE A 617 -25.76 -12.58 -13.22
C ILE A 617 -24.81 -13.32 -12.30
N ALA A 618 -25.03 -13.21 -10.98
CA ALA A 618 -24.25 -13.85 -9.92
C ALA A 618 -25.15 -14.75 -9.08
N PRO A 619 -25.28 -16.06 -9.38
CA PRO A 619 -25.97 -17.02 -8.54
C PRO A 619 -25.08 -17.52 -7.39
N LYS A 620 -25.73 -17.94 -6.30
CA LYS A 620 -25.16 -18.65 -5.15
C LYS A 620 -26.13 -19.72 -4.68
N ILE A 621 -25.60 -20.86 -4.30
CA ILE A 621 -26.30 -21.91 -3.57
C ILE A 621 -25.46 -22.33 -2.38
N GLY A 622 -26.10 -22.60 -1.27
CA GLY A 622 -25.49 -23.09 -0.04
C GLY A 622 -26.33 -24.15 0.65
N PHE A 623 -25.71 -24.90 1.51
CA PHE A 623 -26.39 -25.83 2.39
C PHE A 623 -25.80 -25.84 3.80
N LYS A 624 -26.63 -26.13 4.78
CA LYS A 624 -26.30 -26.41 6.17
C LYS A 624 -26.97 -27.71 6.56
N TYR A 625 -26.17 -28.71 6.98
CA TYR A 625 -26.67 -30.03 7.32
C TYR A 625 -26.21 -30.46 8.73
N GLN A 626 -27.14 -30.58 9.64
CA GLN A 626 -26.90 -31.07 11.00
C GLN A 626 -26.82 -32.61 10.98
N ALA A 627 -25.61 -33.15 10.78
CA ALA A 627 -25.42 -34.61 10.71
C ALA A 627 -25.71 -35.28 12.04
N PHE A 628 -25.18 -34.73 13.14
CA PHE A 628 -25.44 -35.10 14.53
C PHE A 628 -25.57 -33.82 15.35
N ASP A 629 -26.02 -33.93 16.60
CA ASP A 629 -26.18 -32.75 17.48
C ASP A 629 -24.87 -31.92 17.65
N GLN A 630 -23.72 -32.60 17.57
CA GLN A 630 -22.41 -31.99 17.71
C GLN A 630 -21.73 -31.68 16.38
N LEU A 631 -22.26 -32.12 15.22
CA LEU A 631 -21.59 -31.97 13.93
C LEU A 631 -22.51 -31.38 12.89
N MET A 632 -22.16 -30.19 12.43
CA MET A 632 -22.78 -29.54 11.29
C MET A 632 -21.82 -29.52 10.08
N LEU A 633 -22.34 -29.89 8.92
CA LEU A 633 -21.66 -29.74 7.64
C LEU A 633 -22.23 -28.54 6.91
N ARG A 634 -21.38 -27.78 6.24
CA ARG A 634 -21.78 -26.60 5.45
C ARG A 634 -21.01 -26.51 4.16
N GLY A 635 -21.60 -25.86 3.16
CA GLY A 635 -20.90 -25.61 1.92
C GLY A 635 -21.65 -24.63 1.02
N THR A 636 -20.91 -23.97 0.15
CA THR A 636 -21.43 -23.01 -0.80
C THR A 636 -20.79 -23.19 -2.17
N TYR A 637 -21.52 -22.84 -3.20
CA TYR A 637 -21.00 -22.59 -4.54
C TYR A 637 -21.59 -21.31 -5.07
N SER A 638 -20.74 -20.40 -5.55
CA SER A 638 -21.16 -19.11 -6.06
C SER A 638 -20.33 -18.67 -7.26
N THR A 639 -20.89 -17.75 -8.04
CA THR A 639 -20.10 -16.99 -9.01
C THR A 639 -19.95 -15.56 -8.54
N GLY A 640 -18.72 -15.05 -8.66
CA GLY A 640 -18.38 -13.66 -8.38
C GLY A 640 -18.00 -12.89 -9.62
N PHE A 641 -17.96 -11.58 -9.51
CA PHE A 641 -17.41 -10.73 -10.56
C PHE A 641 -16.79 -9.46 -10.00
N ARG A 642 -15.87 -8.88 -10.76
CA ARG A 642 -15.37 -7.52 -10.57
C ARG A 642 -15.61 -6.69 -11.83
N ALA A 643 -16.32 -5.59 -11.70
CA ALA A 643 -16.47 -4.62 -12.76
C ALA A 643 -15.16 -3.84 -12.93
N PRO A 644 -14.77 -3.47 -14.18
CA PRO A 644 -13.65 -2.55 -14.38
C PRO A 644 -13.85 -1.27 -13.58
N SER A 645 -12.82 -0.80 -12.87
CA SER A 645 -12.87 0.47 -12.13
C SER A 645 -12.92 1.67 -13.10
N LEU A 646 -13.25 2.87 -12.60
CA LEU A 646 -13.22 4.07 -13.42
C LEU A 646 -11.79 4.46 -13.84
N ALA A 647 -10.76 4.09 -13.05
CA ALA A 647 -9.37 4.25 -13.44
C ALA A 647 -8.96 3.31 -14.60
N GLU A 648 -9.57 2.13 -14.70
CA GLU A 648 -9.29 1.14 -15.75
C GLU A 648 -10.12 1.37 -17.03
N SER A 649 -11.34 1.92 -16.93
CA SER A 649 -12.32 1.98 -18.02
C SER A 649 -12.85 3.39 -18.36
N GLY A 650 -12.50 4.42 -17.56
CA GLY A 650 -12.89 5.82 -17.79
C GLY A 650 -12.10 6.51 -18.90
N ASN A 651 -12.01 7.82 -18.84
CA ASN A 651 -11.06 8.60 -19.61
C ASN A 651 -9.86 8.90 -18.72
N GLY A 652 -8.65 8.87 -19.28
CA GLY A 652 -7.48 9.15 -18.46
C GLY A 652 -6.19 8.58 -19.02
N GLY A 653 -5.17 8.65 -18.19
CA GLY A 653 -3.87 8.06 -18.43
C GLY A 653 -2.94 8.23 -17.26
N VAL A 654 -2.15 7.20 -16.97
CA VAL A 654 -1.08 7.22 -15.98
C VAL A 654 0.25 7.33 -16.68
N PHE A 655 0.97 8.38 -16.38
CA PHE A 655 2.33 8.59 -16.89
C PHE A 655 3.34 8.13 -15.85
N ALA A 656 4.36 7.41 -16.28
CA ALA A 656 5.45 6.95 -15.45
C ALA A 656 6.70 6.70 -16.30
N GLN A 657 7.82 6.39 -15.65
CA GLN A 657 8.99 5.84 -16.31
C GLN A 657 8.95 4.32 -16.34
N LEU A 658 9.51 3.74 -17.37
CA LEU A 658 9.73 2.31 -17.54
C LEU A 658 11.23 2.07 -17.66
N GLY A 659 11.82 1.49 -16.62
CA GLY A 659 13.19 1.00 -16.67
C GLY A 659 13.26 -0.39 -17.31
N GLY A 660 14.41 -0.73 -17.86
CA GLY A 660 14.62 -2.04 -18.47
C GLY A 660 13.87 -2.32 -19.76
N PHE A 661 13.43 -1.27 -20.46
CA PHE A 661 12.78 -1.42 -21.76
C PHE A 661 13.78 -1.91 -22.82
N ARG A 662 13.45 -3.00 -23.49
CA ARG A 662 14.22 -3.56 -24.59
C ARG A 662 13.56 -3.16 -25.91
N ASP A 663 14.24 -2.29 -26.66
CA ASP A 663 13.87 -2.00 -28.05
C ASP A 663 14.51 -3.05 -28.96
N GLU A 664 13.76 -4.09 -29.32
CA GLU A 664 14.29 -5.21 -30.11
C GLU A 664 14.97 -4.76 -31.42
N LEU A 665 14.39 -3.77 -32.11
CA LEU A 665 14.97 -3.24 -33.35
C LEU A 665 16.34 -2.62 -33.06
N ARG A 666 16.38 -1.63 -32.17
CA ARG A 666 17.63 -0.89 -31.87
C ARG A 666 18.66 -1.75 -31.14
N CYS A 667 18.24 -2.61 -30.21
CA CYS A 667 19.13 -3.54 -29.52
C CYS A 667 19.86 -4.45 -30.51
N ASN A 668 19.15 -5.00 -31.50
CA ASN A 668 19.75 -5.89 -32.50
C ASN A 668 20.68 -5.11 -33.46
N GLU A 669 20.28 -3.92 -33.90
CA GLU A 669 21.10 -3.04 -34.75
C GLU A 669 22.37 -2.59 -34.03
N THR A 670 22.24 -2.10 -32.78
CA THR A 670 23.35 -1.64 -31.94
C THR A 670 24.33 -2.79 -31.62
N ASN A 671 23.81 -3.96 -31.30
CA ASN A 671 24.66 -5.14 -31.05
C ASN A 671 25.36 -5.60 -32.33
N ALA A 672 24.76 -5.49 -33.50
CA ALA A 672 25.44 -5.83 -34.77
C ALA A 672 26.61 -4.88 -35.05
N ILE A 673 26.45 -3.59 -34.80
CA ILE A 673 27.51 -2.59 -34.89
C ILE A 673 28.60 -2.89 -33.85
N ALA A 674 28.24 -3.07 -32.60
CA ALA A 674 29.15 -3.36 -31.48
C ALA A 674 29.98 -4.62 -31.72
N ASN A 675 29.37 -5.70 -32.20
CA ASN A 675 30.04 -6.99 -32.46
C ASN A 675 31.04 -6.91 -33.59
N LEU A 676 30.89 -6.01 -34.56
CA LEU A 676 31.90 -5.74 -35.57
C LEU A 676 33.06 -4.94 -34.98
N LEU A 677 32.80 -3.88 -34.23
CA LEU A 677 33.80 -3.04 -33.59
C LEU A 677 34.66 -3.85 -32.60
N LEU A 678 34.06 -4.78 -31.85
CA LEU A 678 34.78 -5.65 -30.91
C LEU A 678 35.81 -6.58 -31.57
N LYS A 679 35.71 -6.82 -32.88
CA LYS A 679 36.66 -7.63 -33.63
C LYS A 679 37.91 -6.86 -34.09
N SER A 680 37.89 -5.53 -33.97
CA SER A 680 38.97 -4.66 -34.39
C SER A 680 40.23 -4.84 -33.54
N GLN A 681 41.37 -4.70 -34.18
CA GLN A 681 42.68 -4.63 -33.48
C GLN A 681 42.99 -3.25 -32.94
N ARG A 682 42.15 -2.24 -33.28
CA ARG A 682 42.31 -0.89 -32.80
C ARG A 682 41.59 -0.69 -31.46
N PRO A 683 42.30 -0.27 -30.40
CA PRO A 683 41.67 -0.13 -29.06
C PRO A 683 40.44 0.75 -29.03
N GLY A 684 40.44 1.90 -29.76
CA GLY A 684 39.30 2.80 -29.77
C GLY A 684 38.01 2.22 -30.38
N ASP A 685 38.13 1.29 -31.36
CA ASP A 685 36.98 0.60 -31.93
C ASP A 685 36.43 -0.44 -30.91
N VAL A 686 37.33 -1.19 -30.26
CA VAL A 686 36.95 -2.17 -29.25
C VAL A 686 36.25 -1.50 -28.06
N ASP A 687 36.71 -0.33 -27.63
CA ASP A 687 36.11 0.41 -26.52
C ASP A 687 34.75 0.96 -26.89
N LEU A 688 34.57 1.47 -28.12
CA LEU A 688 33.24 1.85 -28.62
C LEU A 688 32.33 0.63 -28.70
N GLY A 689 32.80 -0.50 -29.18
CA GLY A 689 32.03 -1.74 -29.25
C GLY A 689 31.54 -2.19 -27.88
N LYS A 690 32.42 -2.16 -26.85
CA LYS A 690 32.02 -2.47 -25.44
C LYS A 690 30.95 -1.50 -24.92
N THR A 691 31.10 -0.22 -25.26
CA THR A 691 30.16 0.84 -24.85
C THR A 691 28.78 0.63 -25.46
N LEU A 692 28.73 0.26 -26.74
CA LEU A 692 27.47 0.06 -27.46
C LEU A 692 26.78 -1.26 -27.12
N LEU A 693 27.54 -2.26 -26.69
CA LEU A 693 26.98 -3.59 -26.44
C LEU A 693 25.86 -3.54 -25.38
N ASN A 694 24.69 -4.01 -25.76
CA ASN A 694 23.49 -4.04 -24.94
C ASN A 694 22.92 -2.67 -24.51
N VAL A 695 23.45 -1.53 -25.01
CA VAL A 695 23.00 -0.19 -24.58
C VAL A 695 21.52 0.05 -24.86
N ASP A 696 21.01 -0.42 -26.00
CA ASP A 696 19.60 -0.27 -26.37
C ASP A 696 18.74 -1.46 -25.90
N CYS A 697 19.34 -2.43 -25.24
CA CYS A 697 18.64 -3.60 -24.69
C CYS A 697 18.09 -3.36 -23.28
N ASN A 698 18.48 -2.26 -22.61
CA ASN A 698 18.05 -1.93 -21.25
C ASN A 698 17.95 -0.41 -21.07
N ARG A 699 16.90 0.19 -21.62
CA ARG A 699 16.70 1.65 -21.58
C ARG A 699 15.60 2.05 -20.60
N THR A 700 15.68 3.27 -20.08
CA THR A 700 14.56 3.92 -19.41
C THR A 700 13.80 4.77 -20.42
N VAL A 701 12.50 4.49 -20.60
CA VAL A 701 11.62 5.23 -21.52
C VAL A 701 10.39 5.75 -20.78
N ALA A 702 9.78 6.82 -21.30
CA ALA A 702 8.51 7.30 -20.81
C ALA A 702 7.40 6.28 -21.17
N ARG A 703 6.49 6.01 -20.22
CA ARG A 703 5.32 5.16 -20.50
C ARG A 703 4.03 5.86 -20.14
N MET A 704 2.97 5.54 -20.89
CA MET A 704 1.61 5.93 -20.57
C MET A 704 0.71 4.68 -20.56
N THR A 705 0.04 4.43 -19.42
CA THR A 705 -1.00 3.41 -19.30
C THR A 705 -2.35 4.06 -19.48
N GLN A 706 -3.09 3.68 -20.53
CA GLN A 706 -4.43 4.21 -20.82
C GLN A 706 -5.52 3.28 -20.31
N PRO A 707 -6.66 3.83 -19.81
CA PRO A 707 -7.88 3.09 -19.60
C PRO A 707 -8.39 2.44 -20.91
N ASN A 708 -9.17 1.36 -20.76
CA ASN A 708 -9.79 0.67 -21.89
C ASN A 708 -11.30 0.56 -21.67
N LYS A 709 -12.09 1.16 -22.55
CA LYS A 709 -13.56 1.16 -22.49
C LYS A 709 -14.20 -0.19 -22.86
N ASP A 710 -13.44 -1.04 -23.55
CA ASP A 710 -13.90 -2.35 -24.04
C ASP A 710 -13.67 -3.49 -23.04
N LEU A 711 -13.17 -3.15 -21.84
CA LEU A 711 -12.96 -4.12 -20.78
C LEU A 711 -14.27 -4.81 -20.38
N LYS A 712 -14.16 -6.12 -20.22
CA LYS A 712 -15.22 -6.98 -19.69
C LYS A 712 -15.04 -7.18 -18.19
N PRO A 713 -16.10 -7.50 -17.43
CA PRO A 713 -15.97 -7.89 -16.05
C PRO A 713 -15.06 -9.12 -15.88
N GLU A 714 -14.26 -9.12 -14.84
CA GLU A 714 -13.64 -10.34 -14.34
C GLU A 714 -14.71 -11.27 -13.80
N LYS A 715 -14.51 -12.57 -13.92
CA LYS A 715 -15.42 -13.61 -13.47
C LYS A 715 -14.72 -14.52 -12.46
N ALA A 716 -15.42 -14.90 -11.41
CA ALA A 716 -14.92 -15.85 -10.43
C ALA A 716 -15.88 -17.01 -10.21
N LYS A 717 -15.33 -18.19 -9.96
CA LYS A 717 -16.02 -19.36 -9.42
C LYS A 717 -15.48 -19.61 -8.04
N ILE A 718 -16.36 -19.68 -7.06
CA ILE A 718 -16.00 -19.77 -5.65
C ILE A 718 -16.75 -20.93 -5.05
N ALA A 719 -16.07 -21.77 -4.28
CA ALA A 719 -16.67 -22.88 -3.56
C ALA A 719 -16.09 -22.98 -2.15
N THR A 720 -16.94 -23.31 -1.19
CA THR A 720 -16.53 -23.65 0.18
C THR A 720 -17.16 -24.96 0.60
N LEU A 721 -16.45 -25.73 1.42
CA LEU A 721 -16.95 -26.95 2.04
C LEU A 721 -16.28 -27.13 3.40
N GLY A 722 -17.07 -27.24 4.45
CA GLY A 722 -16.53 -27.33 5.79
C GLY A 722 -17.47 -28.00 6.80
N PHE A 723 -17.02 -28.01 8.04
CA PHE A 723 -17.77 -28.49 9.16
C PHE A 723 -17.59 -27.59 10.39
N VAL A 724 -18.58 -27.65 11.29
CA VAL A 724 -18.49 -27.14 12.66
C VAL A 724 -18.74 -28.33 13.59
N TYR A 725 -17.81 -28.56 14.51
CA TYR A 725 -17.86 -29.63 15.48
C TYR A 725 -17.83 -29.12 16.91
N GLU A 726 -18.89 -29.36 17.65
CA GLU A 726 -19.11 -28.92 19.03
C GLU A 726 -19.29 -30.12 19.94
N PRO A 727 -18.20 -30.85 20.30
CA PRO A 727 -18.28 -32.03 21.11
C PRO A 727 -18.76 -31.76 22.54
N ALA A 728 -18.60 -30.55 23.02
CA ALA A 728 -18.99 -30.07 24.32
C ALA A 728 -19.26 -28.55 24.29
N SER A 729 -20.05 -28.05 25.23
CA SER A 729 -20.40 -26.61 25.32
C SER A 729 -19.21 -25.66 25.51
N TRP A 730 -18.05 -26.20 25.88
CA TRP A 730 -16.82 -25.44 26.06
C TRP A 730 -15.87 -25.47 24.84
N LEU A 731 -16.14 -26.26 23.79
CA LEU A 731 -15.27 -26.42 22.62
C LEU A 731 -16.07 -26.37 21.33
N SER A 732 -15.70 -25.44 20.44
CA SER A 732 -16.17 -25.41 19.06
C SER A 732 -14.97 -25.41 18.12
N VAL A 733 -15.00 -26.26 17.10
CA VAL A 733 -13.94 -26.35 16.07
C VAL A 733 -14.59 -26.30 14.69
N SER A 734 -14.13 -25.42 13.83
CA SER A 734 -14.53 -25.43 12.42
C SER A 734 -13.32 -25.55 11.50
N ALA A 735 -13.52 -26.19 10.36
CA ALA A 735 -12.56 -26.22 9.27
C ALA A 735 -13.30 -26.14 7.95
N ASP A 736 -12.89 -25.20 7.11
CA ASP A 736 -13.50 -24.92 5.82
C ASP A 736 -12.44 -24.96 4.72
N TYR A 737 -12.60 -25.84 3.75
CA TYR A 737 -11.88 -25.77 2.48
C TYR A 737 -12.50 -24.70 1.62
N TRP A 738 -11.69 -23.87 1.01
CA TRP A 738 -12.11 -22.82 0.08
C TRP A 738 -11.34 -22.90 -1.23
N PHE A 739 -12.03 -22.55 -2.33
CA PHE A 739 -11.51 -22.55 -3.69
C PHE A 739 -11.99 -21.32 -4.42
N ILE A 740 -11.09 -20.59 -5.08
CA ILE A 740 -11.40 -19.41 -5.90
C ILE A 740 -10.63 -19.52 -7.22
N TYR A 741 -11.38 -19.51 -8.33
CA TYR A 741 -10.84 -19.41 -9.67
C TYR A 741 -11.36 -18.14 -10.33
N ARG A 742 -10.46 -17.23 -10.68
CA ARG A 742 -10.78 -16.02 -11.45
C ARG A 742 -10.29 -16.15 -12.88
N ASN A 743 -11.02 -15.55 -13.82
CA ASN A 743 -10.65 -15.42 -15.23
C ASN A 743 -11.06 -14.06 -15.79
N ASN A 744 -10.56 -13.74 -16.96
CA ASN A 744 -10.70 -12.41 -17.56
C ASN A 744 -10.19 -11.29 -16.65
N GLU A 745 -9.19 -11.56 -15.82
CA GLU A 745 -8.64 -10.55 -14.94
C GLU A 745 -8.08 -9.38 -15.76
N ILE A 746 -8.38 -8.19 -15.28
CA ILE A 746 -7.89 -6.94 -15.87
C ILE A 746 -6.47 -6.74 -15.40
N VAL A 747 -5.55 -6.71 -16.35
CA VAL A 747 -4.12 -6.51 -16.10
C VAL A 747 -3.64 -5.25 -16.78
N ALA A 748 -2.68 -4.57 -16.15
CA ALA A 748 -1.95 -3.47 -16.77
C ALA A 748 -1.08 -4.01 -17.91
N PRO A 749 -0.75 -3.17 -18.91
CA PRO A 749 0.12 -3.60 -20.00
C PRO A 749 1.51 -3.98 -19.50
N ASP A 750 2.04 -5.10 -19.98
CA ASP A 750 3.43 -5.46 -19.83
C ASP A 750 4.24 -4.88 -21.00
N TYR A 751 4.91 -3.78 -20.77
CA TYR A 751 5.66 -3.06 -21.80
C TYR A 751 6.91 -3.79 -22.31
N ARG A 752 7.26 -4.94 -21.73
CA ARG A 752 8.27 -5.84 -22.31
C ARG A 752 7.72 -6.62 -23.50
N ARG A 753 6.40 -6.54 -23.73
CA ARG A 753 5.70 -7.23 -24.80
C ARG A 753 5.19 -6.23 -25.83
N MET A 754 5.61 -6.39 -27.07
CA MET A 754 5.18 -5.50 -28.16
C MET A 754 3.65 -5.54 -28.39
N GLU A 755 2.99 -6.65 -28.10
CA GLU A 755 1.53 -6.80 -28.21
C GLU A 755 0.72 -5.96 -27.21
N ASP A 756 1.35 -5.51 -26.13
CA ASP A 756 0.72 -4.63 -25.13
C ASP A 756 0.94 -3.16 -25.43
N ILE A 757 1.87 -2.86 -26.34
CA ILE A 757 2.18 -1.50 -26.76
C ILE A 757 1.25 -1.15 -27.92
N ILE A 758 0.36 -0.20 -27.72
CA ILE A 758 -0.59 0.27 -28.73
C ILE A 758 -0.02 1.40 -29.59
N SER A 759 0.95 2.15 -29.08
CA SER A 759 1.71 3.12 -29.85
C SER A 759 3.09 3.34 -29.23
N MET A 760 4.03 3.73 -30.07
CA MET A 760 5.43 3.97 -29.72
C MET A 760 5.90 5.21 -30.46
N SER A 761 6.52 6.15 -29.75
CA SER A 761 7.22 7.27 -30.37
C SER A 761 8.72 7.05 -30.35
N ARG A 762 9.39 7.50 -31.40
CA ARG A 762 10.85 7.43 -31.54
C ARG A 762 11.43 8.82 -31.71
N SER A 763 12.61 9.05 -31.17
CA SER A 763 13.42 10.24 -31.46
C SER A 763 14.03 10.10 -32.87
N PRO A 764 14.45 11.18 -33.49
CA PRO A 764 15.30 11.11 -34.70
C PRO A 764 16.60 10.35 -34.41
N ILE A 765 17.23 9.82 -35.47
CA ILE A 765 18.60 9.30 -35.40
C ILE A 765 19.52 10.44 -34.98
N THR A 766 20.28 10.23 -33.91
CA THR A 766 21.12 11.26 -33.28
C THR A 766 22.45 11.46 -34.04
N ASP A 767 23.12 12.56 -33.77
CA ASP A 767 24.48 12.78 -34.30
C ASP A 767 25.49 11.79 -33.72
N SER A 768 25.28 11.38 -32.47
CA SER A 768 26.05 10.26 -31.86
C SER A 768 25.89 8.95 -32.64
N ASP A 769 24.65 8.63 -33.04
CA ASP A 769 24.40 7.44 -33.89
C ASP A 769 25.16 7.55 -35.22
N ARG A 770 25.12 8.72 -35.83
CA ARG A 770 25.85 8.98 -37.08
C ARG A 770 27.37 8.90 -36.91
N ALA A 771 27.90 9.40 -35.78
CA ALA A 771 29.32 9.30 -35.45
C ALA A 771 29.77 7.84 -35.24
N ASN A 772 28.93 7.03 -34.53
CA ASN A 772 29.21 5.61 -34.34
C ASN A 772 29.24 4.85 -35.67
N LEU A 773 28.35 5.18 -36.60
CA LEU A 773 28.34 4.60 -37.95
C LEU A 773 29.56 5.06 -38.79
N ALA A 774 29.97 6.32 -38.67
CA ALA A 774 31.15 6.83 -39.33
C ALA A 774 32.45 6.15 -38.83
N GLN A 775 32.55 5.91 -37.51
CA GLN A 775 33.65 5.13 -36.93
C GLN A 775 33.66 3.66 -37.41
N LEU A 776 32.48 3.01 -37.46
CA LEU A 776 32.34 1.69 -38.03
C LEU A 776 32.83 1.66 -39.50
N ALA A 777 32.40 2.62 -40.33
CA ALA A 777 32.79 2.71 -41.73
C ALA A 777 34.30 2.97 -41.88
N ALA A 778 34.89 3.85 -41.06
CA ALA A 778 36.31 4.10 -41.01
C ALA A 778 37.12 2.86 -40.59
N MET A 779 36.64 2.10 -39.63
CA MET A 779 37.24 0.81 -39.21
C MET A 779 37.23 -0.21 -40.35
N CYS A 780 36.11 -0.33 -41.03
CA CYS A 780 35.98 -1.30 -42.15
C CYS A 780 36.76 -0.90 -43.40
N ALA A 781 37.03 0.39 -43.59
CA ALA A 781 37.88 0.88 -44.69
C ALA A 781 39.40 0.73 -44.39
N ASP A 782 39.80 0.50 -43.11
CA ASP A 782 41.20 0.44 -42.69
C ASP A 782 41.69 -1.03 -42.59
N PRO A 783 42.58 -1.45 -43.48
CA PRO A 783 43.17 -2.81 -43.40
C PRO A 783 43.85 -3.15 -42.06
N ALA A 784 44.32 -2.09 -41.32
CA ALA A 784 44.99 -2.28 -40.02
C ALA A 784 43.98 -2.65 -38.92
N SER A 785 42.66 -2.51 -39.15
CA SER A 785 41.63 -2.97 -38.21
C SER A 785 41.61 -4.50 -38.05
N GLY A 786 42.09 -5.25 -39.06
CA GLY A 786 42.08 -6.69 -39.09
C GLY A 786 40.68 -7.31 -39.20
N VAL A 787 39.64 -6.52 -39.51
CA VAL A 787 38.24 -6.96 -39.55
C VAL A 787 37.78 -7.11 -41.00
N SER A 788 37.29 -8.31 -41.37
CA SER A 788 36.54 -8.52 -42.61
C SER A 788 35.09 -8.06 -42.43
N CYS A 789 34.78 -6.93 -42.99
CA CYS A 789 33.42 -6.35 -42.90
C CYS A 789 32.48 -6.89 -43.99
N PRO A 790 31.17 -7.00 -43.72
CA PRO A 790 30.17 -7.37 -44.71
C PRO A 790 30.02 -6.24 -45.75
N ALA A 791 29.59 -6.62 -46.99
CA ALA A 791 29.37 -5.66 -48.08
C ALA A 791 28.33 -4.58 -47.69
N ASN A 792 27.32 -4.96 -46.93
CA ASN A 792 26.34 -4.03 -46.34
C ASN A 792 26.62 -3.89 -44.84
N LEU A 793 27.15 -2.76 -44.42
CA LEU A 793 27.41 -2.50 -43.00
C LEU A 793 26.07 -2.37 -42.23
N PRO A 794 26.03 -2.89 -40.99
CA PRO A 794 24.88 -2.64 -40.14
C PRO A 794 24.74 -1.14 -39.84
N GLY A 795 23.50 -0.68 -39.78
CA GLY A 795 23.17 0.71 -39.49
C GLY A 795 21.92 0.82 -38.65
N TYR A 796 21.55 2.03 -38.32
CA TYR A 796 20.30 2.32 -37.62
C TYR A 796 19.18 2.64 -38.62
N SER A 797 18.09 1.88 -38.56
CA SER A 797 16.89 2.12 -39.38
C SER A 797 15.94 3.12 -38.73
N ALA A 798 16.02 3.30 -37.42
CA ALA A 798 15.18 4.20 -36.62
C ALA A 798 15.94 4.77 -35.42
N GLY A 799 15.50 5.90 -34.90
CA GLY A 799 15.99 6.47 -33.66
C GLY A 799 15.46 5.70 -32.44
N ASN A 800 15.97 6.06 -31.29
CA ASN A 800 15.62 5.42 -30.02
C ASN A 800 14.14 5.58 -29.65
N VAL A 801 13.56 4.58 -29.01
CA VAL A 801 12.23 4.71 -28.42
C VAL A 801 12.27 5.74 -27.31
N ALA A 802 11.40 6.73 -27.41
CA ALA A 802 11.26 7.85 -26.50
C ALA A 802 10.09 7.62 -25.53
N SER A 803 8.97 7.10 -26.04
CA SER A 803 7.81 6.74 -25.19
C SER A 803 7.05 5.55 -25.77
N VAL A 804 6.36 4.86 -24.87
CA VAL A 804 5.46 3.76 -25.17
C VAL A 804 4.10 3.98 -24.51
N VAL A 805 3.03 3.62 -25.22
CA VAL A 805 1.66 3.68 -24.71
C VAL A 805 1.10 2.27 -24.71
N GLY A 806 0.54 1.87 -23.58
CA GLY A 806 -0.14 0.60 -23.41
C GLY A 806 -1.54 0.79 -22.84
N GLN A 807 -2.35 -0.26 -22.86
CA GLN A 807 -3.75 -0.24 -22.44
C GLN A 807 -4.08 -1.47 -21.61
N TYR A 808 -4.97 -1.31 -20.61
CA TYR A 808 -5.48 -2.44 -19.83
C TYR A 808 -6.14 -3.50 -20.71
N LYS A 809 -5.97 -4.77 -20.37
CA LYS A 809 -6.55 -5.94 -21.10
C LYS A 809 -7.13 -6.98 -20.15
N ASN A 810 -8.16 -7.72 -20.62
CA ASN A 810 -8.70 -8.89 -19.93
C ASN A 810 -7.92 -10.14 -20.37
N ARG A 811 -6.92 -10.57 -19.65
CA ARG A 811 -6.17 -11.79 -19.98
C ARG A 811 -5.72 -12.61 -18.78
N GLY A 812 -5.73 -12.03 -17.56
CA GLY A 812 -5.25 -12.71 -16.37
C GLY A 812 -6.18 -13.83 -15.92
N LYS A 813 -5.62 -14.79 -15.20
CA LYS A 813 -6.32 -15.87 -14.50
C LYS A 813 -5.63 -16.14 -13.19
N THR A 814 -6.40 -16.38 -12.13
CA THR A 814 -5.86 -16.76 -10.82
C THR A 814 -6.61 -17.98 -10.29
N LEU A 815 -5.86 -18.92 -9.72
CA LEU A 815 -6.40 -20.07 -9.01
C LEU A 815 -5.76 -20.14 -7.64
N ILE A 816 -6.60 -19.99 -6.60
CA ILE A 816 -6.18 -20.14 -5.21
C ILE A 816 -7.10 -21.07 -4.46
N ASP A 817 -6.55 -21.87 -3.56
CA ASP A 817 -7.32 -22.68 -2.64
C ASP A 817 -6.56 -22.92 -1.34
N GLY A 818 -7.29 -23.37 -0.32
CA GLY A 818 -6.71 -23.65 0.99
C GLY A 818 -7.75 -24.04 2.03
N PHE A 819 -7.33 -23.99 3.28
CA PHE A 819 -8.16 -24.31 4.44
C PHE A 819 -8.14 -23.15 5.43
N ASP A 820 -9.29 -22.82 5.99
CA ASP A 820 -9.43 -21.96 7.17
C ASP A 820 -9.86 -22.83 8.35
N ILE A 821 -9.19 -22.69 9.49
CA ILE A 821 -9.45 -23.44 10.72
C ILE A 821 -9.71 -22.42 11.83
N ASP A 822 -10.80 -22.60 12.58
CA ASP A 822 -11.10 -21.83 13.79
C ASP A 822 -11.44 -22.80 14.91
N ALA A 823 -10.80 -22.66 16.06
CA ALA A 823 -11.08 -23.44 17.25
C ALA A 823 -11.21 -22.53 18.46
N ARG A 824 -12.29 -22.66 19.21
CA ARG A 824 -12.59 -21.85 20.38
C ARG A 824 -12.94 -22.71 21.57
N SER A 825 -12.34 -22.40 22.71
CA SER A 825 -12.60 -23.06 23.96
C SER A 825 -12.92 -22.03 25.03
N ARG A 826 -13.89 -22.36 25.89
CA ARG A 826 -14.33 -21.56 27.05
C ARG A 826 -14.32 -22.40 28.29
N PHE A 827 -13.35 -22.16 29.16
CA PHE A 827 -13.21 -22.91 30.43
C PHE A 827 -13.67 -22.04 31.59
N SER A 828 -14.59 -22.55 32.39
CA SER A 828 -14.87 -22.00 33.72
C SER A 828 -13.93 -22.66 34.72
N LEU A 829 -13.06 -21.88 35.31
CA LEU A 829 -12.05 -22.35 36.28
C LEU A 829 -12.54 -22.22 37.73
N GLY A 830 -13.87 -22.13 37.94
CA GLY A 830 -14.45 -21.90 39.25
C GLY A 830 -13.98 -20.58 39.86
N ASP A 831 -13.44 -20.62 41.07
CA ASP A 831 -12.95 -19.44 41.78
C ASP A 831 -11.79 -18.73 41.11
N TRP A 832 -11.16 -19.32 40.09
CA TRP A 832 -10.07 -18.72 39.30
C TRP A 832 -10.57 -18.00 38.05
N GLY A 833 -11.89 -17.86 37.87
CA GLY A 833 -12.51 -17.13 36.79
C GLY A 833 -12.67 -17.92 35.48
N ASN A 834 -12.63 -17.24 34.34
CA ASN A 834 -12.87 -17.83 33.04
C ASN A 834 -11.65 -17.66 32.12
N LEU A 835 -11.35 -18.72 31.35
CA LEU A 835 -10.30 -18.76 30.36
C LEU A 835 -10.91 -19.05 28.98
N ASN A 836 -10.76 -18.13 28.04
CA ASN A 836 -11.12 -18.31 26.64
C ASN A 836 -9.84 -18.50 25.82
N ILE A 837 -9.79 -19.53 24.98
CA ILE A 837 -8.69 -19.78 24.06
C ILE A 837 -9.25 -19.86 22.65
N GLY A 838 -8.66 -19.11 21.72
CA GLY A 838 -9.01 -19.12 20.30
C GLY A 838 -7.79 -19.38 19.44
N LEU A 839 -7.93 -20.24 18.45
CA LEU A 839 -6.96 -20.51 17.40
C LEU A 839 -7.63 -20.26 16.07
N ALA A 840 -7.09 -19.35 15.26
CA ALA A 840 -7.46 -19.19 13.87
C ALA A 840 -6.25 -19.46 12.99
N ALA A 841 -6.42 -20.20 11.89
CA ALA A 841 -5.34 -20.49 10.95
C ALA A 841 -5.85 -20.52 9.51
N THR A 842 -5.03 -20.04 8.59
CA THR A 842 -5.22 -20.19 7.14
C THR A 842 -4.03 -20.92 6.54
N ILE A 843 -4.32 -22.04 5.86
CA ILE A 843 -3.34 -22.87 5.15
C ILE A 843 -3.59 -22.70 3.67
N ALA A 844 -2.70 -22.02 2.96
CA ALA A 844 -2.74 -21.91 1.50
C ALA A 844 -2.22 -23.23 0.89
N ASN A 845 -3.02 -23.84 0.02
CA ASN A 845 -2.64 -25.04 -0.71
C ASN A 845 -2.06 -24.72 -2.07
N ARG A 846 -2.76 -23.88 -2.86
CA ARG A 846 -2.31 -23.39 -4.17
C ARG A 846 -2.49 -21.89 -4.28
N ASN A 847 -1.58 -21.24 -5.00
CA ASN A 847 -1.70 -19.86 -5.47
C ASN A 847 -1.01 -19.75 -6.82
N ARG A 848 -1.77 -19.84 -7.89
CA ARG A 848 -1.28 -19.81 -9.27
C ARG A 848 -1.91 -18.64 -10.00
N PHE A 849 -1.10 -17.89 -10.71
CA PHE A 849 -1.61 -16.88 -11.61
C PHE A 849 -0.98 -16.98 -13.00
N TYR A 850 -1.73 -16.51 -13.96
CA TYR A 850 -1.48 -16.65 -15.36
C TYR A 850 -1.65 -15.28 -16.01
N MET A 851 -0.64 -14.84 -16.71
CA MET A 851 -0.65 -13.53 -17.37
C MET A 851 -0.63 -13.64 -18.88
N ASP A 852 -0.39 -14.84 -19.46
CA ASP A 852 -0.18 -15.03 -20.88
C ASP A 852 -0.67 -16.38 -21.41
N ALA A 853 -1.31 -16.35 -22.60
CA ALA A 853 -1.84 -17.54 -23.27
C ALA A 853 -0.75 -18.50 -23.77
N GLU A 854 0.43 -18.02 -24.14
CA GLU A 854 1.50 -18.81 -24.72
C GLU A 854 2.36 -19.54 -23.70
N ASN A 855 2.54 -18.96 -22.50
CA ASN A 855 3.46 -19.46 -21.47
C ASN A 855 2.79 -20.19 -20.30
N GLY A 856 1.47 -20.42 -20.34
CA GLY A 856 0.75 -21.13 -19.28
C GLY A 856 0.67 -20.34 -17.98
N TRP A 857 0.83 -20.99 -16.82
CA TRP A 857 0.86 -20.35 -15.51
C TRP A 857 2.21 -19.65 -15.31
N TYR A 858 2.23 -18.32 -15.23
CA TYR A 858 3.43 -17.48 -15.30
C TYR A 858 4.46 -17.79 -14.20
N TYR A 859 4.01 -18.09 -12.97
CA TYR A 859 4.91 -18.41 -11.85
C TYR A 859 4.68 -19.81 -11.26
N GLY A 860 3.93 -20.68 -11.94
CA GLY A 860 3.55 -21.94 -11.33
C GLY A 860 2.74 -21.73 -10.04
N ASP A 861 3.08 -22.47 -9.00
CA ASP A 861 2.48 -22.31 -7.66
C ASP A 861 3.44 -21.49 -6.78
N VAL A 862 3.00 -20.30 -6.36
CA VAL A 862 3.79 -19.38 -5.54
C VAL A 862 3.61 -19.57 -4.02
N VAL A 863 2.85 -20.59 -3.58
CA VAL A 863 2.71 -20.89 -2.15
C VAL A 863 4.04 -21.34 -1.55
N GLY A 864 4.43 -20.71 -0.45
CA GLY A 864 5.72 -20.93 0.22
C GLY A 864 6.85 -20.08 -0.35
N TYR A 865 6.55 -19.19 -1.30
CA TYR A 865 7.49 -18.18 -1.79
C TYR A 865 7.22 -16.81 -1.18
N TYR A 866 8.14 -15.86 -1.37
CA TYR A 866 8.08 -14.52 -0.78
C TYR A 866 6.68 -13.89 -0.91
N ASN A 867 6.20 -13.30 0.17
CA ASN A 867 4.84 -12.74 0.34
C ASN A 867 3.67 -13.75 0.23
N ASN A 868 3.94 -15.04 0.07
CA ASN A 868 2.94 -16.08 -0.04
C ASN A 868 3.17 -17.23 0.95
N PRO A 869 3.21 -17.00 2.27
CA PRO A 869 3.43 -18.06 3.25
C PRO A 869 2.33 -19.12 3.15
N ARG A 870 2.73 -20.40 3.34
CA ARG A 870 1.77 -21.51 3.33
C ARG A 870 0.83 -21.47 4.55
N LEU A 871 1.33 -21.08 5.70
CA LEU A 871 0.58 -21.05 6.95
C LEU A 871 0.65 -19.66 7.59
N ARG A 872 -0.52 -19.14 7.93
CA ARG A 872 -0.67 -18.04 8.90
C ARG A 872 -1.60 -18.51 10.01
N ALA A 873 -1.29 -18.17 11.26
CA ALA A 873 -2.10 -18.55 12.40
C ALA A 873 -2.07 -17.47 13.48
N THR A 874 -3.15 -17.37 14.24
CA THR A 874 -3.24 -16.56 15.44
C THR A 874 -3.77 -17.41 16.58
N LEU A 875 -3.14 -17.27 17.73
CA LEU A 875 -3.59 -17.87 18.98
C LEU A 875 -3.87 -16.75 19.97
N ASN A 876 -5.06 -16.72 20.52
CA ASN A 876 -5.41 -15.82 21.62
C ASN A 876 -5.81 -16.62 22.87
N ALA A 877 -5.48 -16.09 24.04
CA ALA A 877 -5.88 -16.61 25.33
C ALA A 877 -6.25 -15.44 26.24
N ASP A 878 -7.50 -15.41 26.67
CA ASP A 878 -8.07 -14.38 27.54
C ASP A 878 -8.48 -14.99 28.87
N TRP A 879 -7.75 -14.66 29.91
CA TRP A 879 -8.06 -15.08 31.28
C TRP A 879 -8.68 -13.92 32.04
N THR A 880 -9.94 -14.07 32.44
CA THR A 880 -10.67 -13.08 33.21
C THR A 880 -10.85 -13.58 34.65
N TYR A 881 -10.27 -12.88 35.58
CA TYR A 881 -10.40 -13.11 37.02
C TYR A 881 -10.92 -11.86 37.70
N LYS A 882 -12.15 -11.92 38.20
CA LYS A 882 -12.85 -10.75 38.80
C LYS A 882 -12.85 -9.56 37.82
N GLN A 883 -12.23 -8.45 38.18
CA GLN A 883 -12.16 -7.21 37.44
C GLN A 883 -10.95 -7.11 36.48
N VAL A 884 -10.11 -8.15 36.45
CA VAL A 884 -8.88 -8.18 35.64
C VAL A 884 -9.02 -9.19 34.51
N THR A 885 -8.75 -8.74 33.28
CA THR A 885 -8.58 -9.61 32.13
C THR A 885 -7.13 -9.54 31.66
N THR A 886 -6.46 -10.69 31.61
CA THR A 886 -5.14 -10.84 31.01
C THR A 886 -5.28 -11.54 29.67
N SER A 887 -4.84 -10.90 28.61
CA SER A 887 -4.93 -11.42 27.25
C SER A 887 -3.53 -11.63 26.67
N MET A 888 -3.33 -12.77 26.01
CA MET A 888 -2.14 -13.06 25.22
C MET A 888 -2.55 -13.34 23.79
N PHE A 889 -1.88 -12.72 22.84
CA PHE A 889 -2.14 -12.82 21.43
C PHE A 889 -0.86 -13.16 20.67
N VAL A 890 -0.82 -14.29 19.97
CA VAL A 890 0.36 -14.77 19.23
C VAL A 890 0.02 -14.84 17.75
N ASN A 891 0.79 -14.13 16.94
CA ASN A 891 0.74 -14.20 15.48
C ASN A 891 1.88 -15.07 14.96
N TYR A 892 1.57 -15.98 14.04
CA TYR A 892 2.54 -16.83 13.35
C TYR A 892 2.41 -16.70 11.84
N VAL A 893 3.55 -16.58 11.17
CA VAL A 893 3.70 -16.59 9.71
C VAL A 893 4.75 -17.63 9.33
N GLY A 894 4.39 -18.56 8.47
CA GLY A 894 5.28 -19.61 7.97
C GLY A 894 6.44 -19.04 7.15
N GLY A 895 7.57 -19.73 7.16
CA GLY A 895 8.73 -19.35 6.36
C GLY A 895 8.44 -19.41 4.86
N THR A 896 9.16 -18.59 4.09
CA THR A 896 9.04 -18.50 2.62
C THR A 896 10.42 -18.55 1.94
N LYS A 897 10.46 -19.03 0.71
CA LYS A 897 11.64 -18.99 -0.16
C LYS A 897 11.65 -17.66 -0.95
N TRP A 898 12.82 -17.19 -1.37
CA TRP A 898 12.96 -15.95 -2.12
C TRP A 898 12.55 -16.06 -3.60
N ALA A 899 12.84 -17.17 -4.25
CA ALA A 899 12.56 -17.36 -5.67
C ALA A 899 11.91 -18.72 -5.94
N THR A 900 11.13 -18.83 -7.02
CA THR A 900 10.73 -20.11 -7.60
C THR A 900 11.82 -20.59 -8.56
N ASP A 901 11.99 -21.91 -8.72
CA ASP A 901 12.90 -22.48 -9.73
C ASP A 901 12.53 -22.09 -11.18
N GLN A 902 11.36 -21.46 -11.37
CA GLN A 902 10.84 -21.00 -12.65
C GLN A 902 11.01 -19.49 -12.88
N VAL A 903 11.58 -18.75 -11.92
CA VAL A 903 11.74 -17.29 -11.96
C VAL A 903 13.23 -16.95 -11.94
N ASP A 904 13.96 -17.44 -12.93
CA ASP A 904 15.38 -17.08 -13.10
C ASP A 904 15.62 -15.58 -13.31
N GLU A 905 14.63 -14.81 -13.75
CA GLU A 905 14.74 -13.35 -13.93
C GLU A 905 14.46 -12.52 -12.68
N VAL A 906 13.79 -13.04 -11.68
CA VAL A 906 13.64 -12.39 -10.35
C VAL A 906 14.80 -12.76 -9.43
N SER A 907 15.68 -13.65 -9.88
CA SER A 907 16.81 -14.22 -9.15
C SER A 907 18.00 -13.27 -8.94
N ASN A 908 17.90 -11.99 -9.29
CA ASN A 908 18.84 -10.98 -8.80
C ASN A 908 19.08 -11.05 -7.28
N ASN A 909 18.14 -11.62 -6.54
CA ASN A 909 18.27 -11.84 -5.11
C ASN A 909 19.22 -13.01 -4.77
N LYS A 910 19.26 -14.06 -5.55
CA LYS A 910 20.17 -15.19 -5.32
C LYS A 910 21.61 -14.80 -5.68
N GLU A 911 21.82 -14.07 -6.77
CA GLU A 911 23.12 -13.51 -7.14
C GLU A 911 23.57 -12.40 -6.19
N THR A 912 22.66 -11.50 -5.79
CA THR A 912 22.95 -10.48 -4.78
C THR A 912 23.23 -11.10 -3.41
N CYS A 913 22.58 -12.22 -3.10
CA CYS A 913 22.79 -12.97 -1.87
C CYS A 913 24.06 -13.85 -1.91
N THR A 914 24.48 -14.32 -3.08
CA THR A 914 25.70 -15.16 -3.23
C THR A 914 26.94 -14.33 -3.52
N GLY A 915 26.81 -13.07 -3.95
CA GLY A 915 27.89 -12.12 -4.21
C GLY A 915 28.08 -11.12 -3.06
N GLY A 916 29.31 -10.88 -2.66
CA GLY A 916 29.66 -9.87 -1.67
C GLY A 916 29.31 -10.23 -0.22
N TYR A 917 28.87 -9.24 0.56
CA TYR A 917 28.60 -9.35 2.00
C TYR A 917 27.54 -10.41 2.39
N LEU A 918 26.48 -10.59 1.58
CA LEU A 918 25.42 -11.56 1.86
C LEU A 918 25.91 -13.01 1.73
N ALA A 919 27.00 -13.26 1.02
CA ALA A 919 27.65 -14.57 0.96
C ALA A 919 28.06 -15.08 2.35
N LEU A 920 28.32 -14.19 3.32
CA LEU A 920 28.63 -14.54 4.69
C LEU A 920 27.41 -15.03 5.51
N GLN A 921 26.19 -14.84 4.99
CA GLN A 921 24.93 -15.25 5.62
C GLN A 921 24.11 -16.19 4.73
N LYS A 922 24.77 -17.13 4.06
CA LYS A 922 24.18 -18.07 3.10
C LYS A 922 22.87 -18.74 3.56
N SER A 923 22.73 -19.00 4.86
CA SER A 923 21.50 -19.54 5.44
C SER A 923 20.31 -18.56 5.44
N LYS A 924 20.56 -17.25 5.30
CA LYS A 924 19.50 -16.22 5.21
C LYS A 924 19.14 -15.88 3.77
N CYS A 925 19.90 -16.37 2.80
CA CYS A 925 19.70 -16.17 1.38
C CYS A 925 18.70 -17.16 0.77
N ASP A 926 18.40 -18.25 1.46
CA ASP A 926 17.49 -19.29 0.95
C ASP A 926 16.01 -18.92 1.11
N GLY A 927 15.69 -17.89 1.90
CA GLY A 927 14.33 -17.39 2.15
C GLY A 927 14.16 -16.68 3.48
N ALA A 928 12.91 -16.27 3.72
CA ALA A 928 12.49 -15.70 4.98
C ALA A 928 12.14 -16.82 5.98
N PRO A 929 12.76 -16.86 7.16
CA PRO A 929 12.42 -17.84 8.20
C PRO A 929 11.00 -17.61 8.71
N SER A 930 10.41 -18.63 9.37
CA SER A 930 9.13 -18.45 10.04
C SER A 930 9.22 -17.35 11.10
N TRP A 931 8.15 -16.57 11.16
CA TRP A 931 8.05 -15.41 12.05
C TRP A 931 6.88 -15.56 13.02
N TRP A 932 7.07 -15.17 14.26
CA TRP A 932 5.98 -15.04 15.21
C TRP A 932 6.25 -13.90 16.19
N THR A 933 5.18 -13.26 16.65
CA THR A 933 5.19 -12.24 17.68
C THR A 933 4.11 -12.52 18.70
N ALA A 934 4.35 -12.15 19.95
CA ALA A 934 3.37 -12.25 21.02
C ALA A 934 3.10 -10.85 21.60
N ASN A 935 1.83 -10.53 21.78
CA ASN A 935 1.37 -9.35 22.50
C ASN A 935 0.72 -9.82 23.80
N MET A 936 0.91 -9.07 24.89
CA MET A 936 0.24 -9.36 26.16
C MET A 936 -0.42 -8.07 26.65
N SER A 937 -1.68 -8.16 27.04
CA SER A 937 -2.40 -7.03 27.65
C SER A 937 -2.97 -7.43 29.01
N VAL A 938 -3.00 -6.47 29.92
CA VAL A 938 -3.70 -6.57 31.20
C VAL A 938 -4.70 -5.42 31.25
N THR A 939 -5.97 -5.76 31.35
CA THR A 939 -7.06 -4.78 31.46
C THR A 939 -7.72 -4.91 32.83
N TRP A 940 -7.76 -3.82 33.55
CA TRP A 940 -8.42 -3.72 34.85
C TRP A 940 -9.66 -2.84 34.77
N ARG A 941 -10.80 -3.38 35.21
CA ARG A 941 -12.10 -2.69 35.29
C ARG A 941 -12.56 -2.71 36.74
N PRO A 942 -12.11 -1.75 37.56
CA PRO A 942 -12.50 -1.71 38.97
C PRO A 942 -14.01 -1.59 39.18
N ASP A 943 -14.67 -0.94 38.23
CA ASP A 943 -16.13 -0.81 38.16
C ASP A 943 -16.57 -0.66 36.68
N ASP A 944 -17.84 -0.39 36.43
CA ASP A 944 -18.40 -0.21 35.08
C ASP A 944 -17.96 1.10 34.41
N ALA A 945 -17.38 2.03 35.18
CA ALA A 945 -16.96 3.32 34.66
C ALA A 945 -15.52 3.30 34.11
N TRP A 946 -14.61 2.60 34.78
CA TRP A 946 -13.18 2.62 34.43
C TRP A 946 -12.76 1.43 33.55
N ASN A 947 -11.92 1.73 32.56
CA ASN A 947 -11.22 0.73 31.74
C ASN A 947 -9.74 1.15 31.63
N LEU A 948 -8.87 0.46 32.36
CA LEU A 948 -7.44 0.72 32.40
C LEU A 948 -6.73 -0.46 31.77
N SER A 949 -5.99 -0.25 30.69
CA SER A 949 -5.28 -1.31 29.97
C SER A 949 -3.80 -0.97 29.78
N PHE A 950 -2.96 -1.96 30.06
CA PHE A 950 -1.53 -1.92 29.72
C PHE A 950 -1.22 -3.08 28.76
N THR A 951 -0.64 -2.75 27.61
CA THR A 951 -0.30 -3.74 26.57
C THR A 951 1.20 -3.68 26.27
N VAL A 952 1.85 -4.85 26.24
CA VAL A 952 3.19 -5.02 25.70
C VAL A 952 3.07 -5.69 24.34
N LYS A 953 3.35 -4.94 23.29
CA LYS A 953 3.41 -5.45 21.90
C LYS A 953 4.78 -6.07 21.65
N ASN A 954 4.83 -7.16 20.89
CA ASN A 954 6.06 -7.90 20.60
C ASN A 954 6.88 -8.19 21.89
N LEU A 955 6.25 -8.88 22.82
CA LEU A 955 6.76 -9.16 24.17
C LEU A 955 8.21 -9.66 24.20
N PHE A 956 8.60 -10.47 23.21
CA PHE A 956 9.93 -11.08 23.12
C PHE A 956 10.92 -10.22 22.31
N ASN A 957 10.54 -9.00 21.90
CA ASN A 957 11.37 -8.06 21.15
C ASN A 957 11.99 -8.68 19.89
N ARG A 958 11.23 -9.52 19.18
CA ARG A 958 11.67 -10.13 17.92
C ARG A 958 11.66 -9.09 16.81
N LEU A 959 12.78 -9.01 16.11
CA LEU A 959 12.93 -8.12 14.96
C LEU A 959 12.64 -8.89 13.68
N PRO A 960 12.06 -8.24 12.64
CA PRO A 960 11.89 -8.85 11.34
C PRO A 960 13.24 -9.33 10.79
N PHE A 961 13.19 -10.33 9.93
CA PHE A 961 14.38 -10.76 9.20
C PHE A 961 14.77 -9.69 8.16
N TYR A 962 16.03 -9.74 7.74
CA TYR A 962 16.54 -8.82 6.72
C TYR A 962 15.95 -9.16 5.34
N ASP A 963 15.35 -8.16 4.68
CA ASP A 963 14.89 -8.21 3.29
C ASP A 963 15.80 -7.32 2.43
N PRO A 964 16.62 -7.90 1.55
CA PRO A 964 17.53 -7.13 0.69
C PRO A 964 16.80 -6.23 -0.33
N ASN A 965 15.51 -6.47 -0.58
CA ASN A 965 14.70 -5.67 -1.52
C ASN A 965 13.95 -4.53 -0.83
N SER A 966 13.85 -4.56 0.50
CA SER A 966 13.20 -3.49 1.25
C SER A 966 14.15 -2.31 1.43
N PHE A 967 13.65 -1.10 1.19
CA PHE A 967 14.40 0.14 1.45
C PHE A 967 14.88 0.23 2.90
N LEU A 968 14.10 -0.27 3.85
CA LEU A 968 14.46 -0.32 5.27
C LEU A 968 15.19 -1.63 5.65
N GLY A 969 15.44 -2.53 4.70
CA GLY A 969 16.04 -3.84 4.97
C GLY A 969 15.13 -4.77 5.78
N ASP A 970 13.83 -4.48 5.87
CA ASP A 970 12.82 -5.27 6.59
C ASP A 970 11.72 -5.72 5.65
N SER A 971 11.14 -6.88 5.91
CA SER A 971 9.93 -7.28 5.22
C SER A 971 8.75 -6.44 5.68
N SER A 972 8.13 -5.71 4.77
CA SER A 972 6.90 -4.94 5.02
C SER A 972 5.72 -5.82 5.46
N ASP A 973 5.79 -7.13 5.17
CA ASP A 973 4.73 -8.08 5.45
C ASP A 973 4.67 -8.52 6.91
N TYR A 974 5.73 -8.25 7.69
CA TYR A 974 5.85 -8.71 9.08
C TYR A 974 5.99 -7.52 10.04
N ALA A 975 5.08 -6.74 10.02
CA ALA A 975 4.63 -5.50 10.66
C ALA A 975 5.33 -4.89 11.90
N THR A 976 6.43 -5.37 12.46
CA THR A 976 6.99 -4.78 13.68
C THR A 976 8.47 -4.44 13.61
N ILE A 977 8.79 -3.55 12.68
CA ILE A 977 10.11 -2.92 12.62
C ILE A 977 10.48 -2.15 13.91
N PHE A 978 9.49 -1.81 14.72
CA PHE A 978 9.62 -0.98 15.91
C PHE A 978 10.06 -1.76 17.17
N GLY A 979 10.24 -3.09 17.09
CA GLY A 979 10.59 -3.91 18.24
C GLY A 979 9.47 -3.99 19.28
N ARG A 980 9.84 -4.05 20.58
CA ARG A 980 8.87 -4.10 21.67
C ARG A 980 8.22 -2.73 21.88
N GLY A 981 6.88 -2.71 21.87
CA GLY A 981 6.09 -1.52 22.13
C GLY A 981 5.35 -1.60 23.46
N TYR A 982 5.07 -0.45 24.05
CA TYR A 982 4.27 -0.32 25.26
C TYR A 982 3.08 0.59 24.98
N SER A 983 1.90 0.16 25.39
CA SER A 983 0.66 0.90 25.21
C SER A 983 -0.08 1.03 26.53
N VAL A 984 -0.49 2.24 26.85
CA VAL A 984 -1.35 2.53 28.01
C VAL A 984 -2.66 3.11 27.50
N THR A 985 -3.77 2.51 27.91
CA THR A 985 -5.12 3.01 27.60
C THR A 985 -5.85 3.33 28.91
N ILE A 986 -6.45 4.51 28.98
CA ILE A 986 -7.30 4.96 30.07
C ILE A 986 -8.67 5.30 29.45
N GLY A 987 -9.69 4.58 29.87
CA GLY A 987 -11.09 4.83 29.47
C GLY A 987 -11.95 5.14 30.69
N TYR A 988 -12.89 6.05 30.53
CA TYR A 988 -13.89 6.38 31.55
C TYR A 988 -15.27 6.55 30.90
N ARG A 989 -16.28 5.90 31.49
CA ARG A 989 -17.66 6.00 31.10
C ARG A 989 -18.44 6.77 32.17
N PHE A 990 -19.00 7.88 31.77
CA PHE A 990 -19.94 8.65 32.63
C PHE A 990 -21.30 7.94 32.59
N LYS A 991 -21.93 7.81 33.78
CA LYS A 991 -23.28 7.25 33.94
C LYS A 991 -24.33 8.28 33.57
#